data_0f1eeef44a0446665d8505fb85a9598c
#
_entry.id   0f1eeef44a0446665d8505fb85a9598c
#
_cell.length_a   1.000
_cell.length_b   1.000
_cell.length_c   1.000
_cell.angle_alpha   90.00
_cell.angle_beta   90.00
_cell.angle_gamma   90.00
#
_symmetry.space_group_name_H-M   'P 1'
#
loop_
_entity.id
_entity.type
_entity.pdbx_description
1 polymer ?
#
loop_
_entity_poly.entity_id
_entity_poly.type
_entity_poly.pdbx_seq_one_letter_code
_entity_poly.pdbx_strand_id
1 'polypeptide(L)'
;MTESFFTNTTETDPQVLIDTFFKTFPDQYEGADAEIIRTAWDYLISKTGTLRRKCGLPYYLHPMRVACVLAKSRLDTDTIVAGFLHNILDVDMDCLGEIASQFGRSVADICSGTAKITSLKIQSKTMQEADSIRKMLFAMIDDIRIIFVKLADRLDRMRNLRMVSPDAQREIAREVIDIWAPLAGRLGMNDVKNEMEDLSLKYTNPDAFQQIKALVAQKKDERDSSLQGAVKKIYTASEKAGFSVSITSRAKHFYSIYQKMRKRNKEAGELYDLLALRVICRTVSECYTLVGIVHGLWKPLDGRFKDYIAMPKSNGYQSLHTTVICEGKPLEIQIRTQEMHNVAEHGVASHWLYKKGTNRDLVRAEDLSIINQLKELRDEQLSAQGGAQGGAGPGAADEHFFEKLRGELLGDSIYVFTPKGDVKELPAGSNAIDFAYAIHTAVGEKIVGAKADGRIIPLTAPLQNTQIVEVLTSPQAHPTQGQLKAVKTGKAHQRIHAWLVANDPTFIDREAEAKKQAEVAANTEYSRKIARQHQLHRPQDGKKHAKKDAEGENYTGRIKIDNTTNFFITIAKCCSPRPGDPISGYVSRNRGITVHRADCLTFLRIPDLEHRQVTVEWDTRPAVDLPDEKELRRREKAKEKSIAVTKFKKQR
;
A
#
# COMPACT_ATOMS: atom_id res chain seq x y z
N MET A 1 3.02 -32.76 -0.31
CA MET A 1 3.50 -32.98 -1.67
C MET A 1 2.78 -32.14 -2.72
N THR A 2 1.50 -31.87 -2.58
CA THR A 2 0.66 -31.15 -3.57
C THR A 2 0.92 -29.64 -3.70
N GLU A 3 1.37 -28.97 -2.62
CA GLU A 3 1.65 -27.52 -2.65
C GLU A 3 2.88 -27.13 -3.49
N SER A 4 3.89 -28.00 -3.54
CA SER A 4 5.06 -27.78 -4.39
C SER A 4 4.74 -27.95 -5.88
N PHE A 5 3.66 -28.65 -6.22
CA PHE A 5 3.26 -28.87 -7.60
C PHE A 5 2.95 -27.55 -8.31
N PHE A 6 2.04 -26.74 -7.78
CA PHE A 6 1.65 -25.47 -8.42
C PHE A 6 2.74 -24.39 -8.38
N THR A 7 3.63 -24.43 -7.39
CA THR A 7 4.72 -23.45 -7.29
C THR A 7 5.83 -23.71 -8.31
N ASN A 8 6.10 -24.97 -8.61
CA ASN A 8 7.22 -25.39 -9.47
C ASN A 8 6.79 -26.20 -10.70
N THR A 9 5.49 -26.28 -10.99
CA THR A 9 5.01 -27.13 -12.08
C THR A 9 5.49 -26.64 -13.44
N THR A 10 5.96 -27.58 -14.24
CA THR A 10 6.17 -27.46 -15.68
C THR A 10 4.96 -28.03 -16.46
N GLU A 11 3.95 -28.57 -15.74
CA GLU A 11 2.72 -29.08 -16.33
C GLU A 11 1.96 -27.96 -17.03
N THR A 12 1.49 -28.24 -18.22
CA THR A 12 0.77 -27.29 -19.08
C THR A 12 -0.56 -27.83 -19.59
N ASP A 13 -0.91 -29.07 -19.28
CA ASP A 13 -2.21 -29.62 -19.65
C ASP A 13 -3.30 -29.03 -18.77
N PRO A 14 -4.29 -28.30 -19.35
CA PRO A 14 -5.36 -27.67 -18.59
C PRO A 14 -6.19 -28.65 -17.77
N GLN A 15 -6.43 -29.89 -18.28
CA GLN A 15 -7.23 -30.88 -17.57
C GLN A 15 -6.48 -31.41 -16.35
N VAL A 16 -5.19 -31.70 -16.48
CA VAL A 16 -4.34 -32.16 -15.38
C VAL A 16 -4.24 -31.11 -14.29
N LEU A 17 -4.16 -29.83 -14.67
CA LEU A 17 -4.09 -28.71 -13.73
C LEU A 17 -5.36 -28.58 -12.90
N ILE A 18 -6.55 -28.58 -13.51
CA ILE A 18 -7.80 -28.42 -12.78
C ILE A 18 -8.12 -29.64 -11.90
N ASP A 19 -7.82 -30.84 -12.37
CA ASP A 19 -8.01 -32.05 -11.57
C ASP A 19 -7.05 -32.10 -10.38
N THR A 20 -5.82 -31.60 -10.55
CA THR A 20 -4.86 -31.47 -9.45
C THR A 20 -5.31 -30.40 -8.45
N PHE A 21 -5.92 -29.31 -8.91
CA PHE A 21 -6.52 -28.29 -8.02
C PHE A 21 -7.56 -28.92 -7.08
N PHE A 22 -8.54 -29.66 -7.62
CA PHE A 22 -9.55 -30.31 -6.79
C PHE A 22 -9.00 -31.43 -5.90
N LYS A 23 -7.97 -32.18 -6.36
CA LYS A 23 -7.26 -33.15 -5.51
C LYS A 23 -6.49 -32.49 -4.37
N THR A 24 -6.06 -31.25 -4.54
CA THR A 24 -5.33 -30.49 -3.50
C THR A 24 -6.26 -29.91 -2.45
N PHE A 25 -7.48 -29.55 -2.84
CA PHE A 25 -8.49 -28.92 -1.99
C PHE A 25 -9.80 -29.73 -1.96
N PRO A 26 -9.79 -31.02 -1.54
CA PRO A 26 -10.91 -31.94 -1.73
C PRO A 26 -12.17 -31.55 -0.95
N ASP A 27 -12.03 -30.98 0.24
CA ASP A 27 -13.12 -30.72 1.17
C ASP A 27 -13.58 -29.25 1.16
N GLN A 28 -13.13 -28.43 0.20
CA GLN A 28 -13.39 -27.00 0.22
C GLN A 28 -14.49 -26.58 -0.78
N TYR A 29 -14.52 -27.21 -1.94
CA TYR A 29 -15.40 -26.84 -3.05
C TYR A 29 -16.08 -28.09 -3.59
N GLU A 30 -17.37 -28.26 -3.24
CA GLU A 30 -18.17 -29.42 -3.64
C GLU A 30 -19.44 -28.98 -4.38
N GLY A 31 -20.07 -29.91 -5.10
CA GLY A 31 -21.34 -29.69 -5.78
C GLY A 31 -21.31 -28.49 -6.73
N ALA A 32 -22.25 -27.55 -6.55
CA ALA A 32 -22.38 -26.36 -7.40
C ALA A 32 -21.13 -25.45 -7.37
N ASP A 33 -20.41 -25.39 -6.24
CA ASP A 33 -19.18 -24.60 -6.14
C ASP A 33 -18.07 -25.19 -7.03
N ALA A 34 -17.93 -26.50 -7.07
CA ALA A 34 -16.97 -27.16 -7.93
C ALA A 34 -17.33 -26.99 -9.43
N GLU A 35 -18.60 -27.04 -9.76
CA GLU A 35 -19.09 -26.87 -11.14
C GLU A 35 -18.82 -25.45 -11.67
N ILE A 36 -19.11 -24.41 -10.89
CA ILE A 36 -18.85 -23.02 -11.31
C ILE A 36 -17.36 -22.73 -11.42
N ILE A 37 -16.51 -23.32 -10.56
CA ILE A 37 -15.05 -23.20 -10.64
C ILE A 37 -14.53 -23.88 -11.93
N ARG A 38 -15.02 -25.07 -12.30
CA ARG A 38 -14.66 -25.73 -13.56
C ARG A 38 -15.11 -24.90 -14.75
N THR A 39 -16.33 -24.38 -14.73
CA THR A 39 -16.84 -23.49 -15.78
C THR A 39 -15.98 -22.24 -15.96
N ALA A 40 -15.53 -21.65 -14.87
CA ALA A 40 -14.64 -20.48 -14.91
C ALA A 40 -13.26 -20.82 -15.49
N TRP A 41 -12.74 -22.01 -15.16
CA TRP A 41 -11.50 -22.51 -15.76
C TRP A 41 -11.64 -22.73 -17.26
N ASP A 42 -12.70 -23.40 -17.70
CA ASP A 42 -12.97 -23.66 -19.11
C ASP A 42 -13.17 -22.36 -19.90
N TYR A 43 -13.86 -21.37 -19.30
CA TYR A 43 -14.00 -20.03 -19.86
C TYR A 43 -12.62 -19.35 -20.02
N LEU A 44 -11.76 -19.39 -18.99
CA LEU A 44 -10.39 -18.86 -19.08
C LEU A 44 -9.60 -19.54 -20.21
N ILE A 45 -9.66 -20.88 -20.32
CA ILE A 45 -8.96 -21.63 -21.38
C ILE A 45 -9.49 -21.25 -22.75
N SER A 46 -10.80 -21.12 -22.92
CA SER A 46 -11.40 -20.72 -24.21
C SER A 46 -10.88 -19.37 -24.71
N LYS A 47 -10.67 -18.41 -23.80
CA LYS A 47 -10.20 -17.05 -24.12
C LYS A 47 -8.66 -16.95 -24.21
N THR A 48 -7.92 -17.81 -23.50
CA THR A 48 -6.46 -17.63 -23.33
C THR A 48 -5.59 -18.85 -23.67
N GLY A 49 -6.19 -19.97 -24.07
CA GLY A 49 -5.48 -21.26 -24.26
C GLY A 49 -4.30 -21.19 -25.24
N THR A 50 -4.40 -20.36 -26.28
CA THR A 50 -3.33 -20.13 -27.25
C THR A 50 -2.32 -19.06 -26.85
N LEU A 51 -2.62 -18.26 -25.83
CA LEU A 51 -1.82 -17.12 -25.43
C LEU A 51 -0.64 -17.55 -24.55
N ARG A 52 0.47 -16.86 -24.73
CA ARG A 52 1.68 -17.05 -23.93
C ARG A 52 2.14 -15.75 -23.31
N ARG A 53 2.68 -15.83 -22.08
CA ARG A 53 3.30 -14.70 -21.40
C ARG A 53 4.69 -14.42 -21.98
N LYS A 54 5.27 -13.26 -21.69
CA LYS A 54 6.64 -12.87 -22.10
C LYS A 54 7.70 -13.90 -21.71
N CYS A 55 7.47 -14.70 -20.68
CA CYS A 55 8.36 -15.79 -20.26
C CYS A 55 8.17 -17.10 -21.04
N GLY A 56 7.29 -17.13 -22.06
CA GLY A 56 7.00 -18.31 -22.89
C GLY A 56 5.99 -19.29 -22.30
N LEU A 57 5.62 -19.16 -21.02
CA LEU A 57 4.65 -20.04 -20.37
C LEU A 57 3.21 -19.70 -20.80
N PRO A 58 2.30 -20.72 -20.82
CA PRO A 58 0.89 -20.49 -21.07
C PRO A 58 0.29 -19.42 -20.15
N TYR A 59 -0.62 -18.60 -20.70
CA TYR A 59 -1.21 -17.48 -19.97
C TYR A 59 -1.96 -17.94 -18.72
N TYR A 60 -2.72 -19.02 -18.80
CA TYR A 60 -3.58 -19.57 -17.74
C TYR A 60 -2.83 -20.14 -16.53
N LEU A 61 -1.52 -20.40 -16.61
CA LEU A 61 -0.76 -20.92 -15.46
C LEU A 61 -0.72 -19.95 -14.28
N HIS A 62 -0.63 -18.66 -14.54
CA HIS A 62 -0.62 -17.68 -13.49
C HIS A 62 -1.99 -17.55 -12.78
N PRO A 63 -3.13 -17.40 -13.48
CA PRO A 63 -4.43 -17.49 -12.87
C PRO A 63 -4.65 -18.75 -12.03
N MET A 64 -4.22 -19.93 -12.51
CA MET A 64 -4.28 -21.17 -11.75
C MET A 64 -3.51 -21.06 -10.43
N ARG A 65 -2.27 -20.54 -10.45
CA ARG A 65 -1.45 -20.36 -9.24
C ARG A 65 -2.05 -19.35 -8.27
N VAL A 66 -2.64 -18.27 -8.79
CA VAL A 66 -3.37 -17.30 -8.00
C VAL A 66 -4.57 -17.94 -7.31
N ALA A 67 -5.40 -18.68 -8.03
CA ALA A 67 -6.53 -19.43 -7.47
C ALA A 67 -6.09 -20.43 -6.40
N CYS A 68 -4.94 -21.10 -6.56
CA CYS A 68 -4.38 -22.00 -5.53
C CYS A 68 -3.99 -21.24 -4.24
N VAL A 69 -3.40 -20.04 -4.35
CA VAL A 69 -3.09 -19.22 -3.18
C VAL A 69 -4.37 -18.81 -2.43
N LEU A 70 -5.40 -18.43 -3.17
CA LEU A 70 -6.71 -18.06 -2.62
C LEU A 70 -7.41 -19.27 -1.97
N ALA A 71 -7.39 -20.43 -2.61
CA ALA A 71 -7.95 -21.68 -2.09
C ALA A 71 -7.24 -22.14 -0.82
N LYS A 72 -5.89 -22.04 -0.77
CA LYS A 72 -5.12 -22.27 0.46
C LYS A 72 -5.56 -21.37 1.61
N SER A 73 -5.89 -20.13 1.30
CA SER A 73 -6.41 -19.16 2.27
C SER A 73 -7.89 -19.40 2.62
N ARG A 74 -8.53 -20.44 2.07
CA ARG A 74 -9.93 -20.84 2.31
C ARG A 74 -10.95 -19.75 1.99
N LEU A 75 -10.75 -19.06 0.87
CA LEU A 75 -11.67 -18.01 0.40
C LEU A 75 -12.91 -18.60 -0.31
N ASP A 76 -13.94 -17.78 -0.47
CA ASP A 76 -15.21 -18.16 -1.09
C ASP A 76 -15.08 -18.45 -2.59
N THR A 77 -16.07 -19.11 -3.14
CA THR A 77 -16.13 -19.53 -4.54
C THR A 77 -16.02 -18.36 -5.50
N ASP A 78 -16.71 -17.25 -5.24
CA ASP A 78 -16.65 -16.03 -6.07
C ASP A 78 -15.22 -15.48 -6.16
N THR A 79 -14.49 -15.49 -5.03
CA THR A 79 -13.09 -15.04 -4.98
C THR A 79 -12.18 -15.98 -5.76
N ILE A 80 -12.41 -17.30 -5.72
CA ILE A 80 -11.64 -18.28 -6.51
C ILE A 80 -11.89 -18.08 -8.00
N VAL A 81 -13.16 -17.96 -8.41
CA VAL A 81 -13.56 -17.68 -9.78
C VAL A 81 -12.95 -16.36 -10.26
N ALA A 82 -13.03 -15.31 -9.45
CA ALA A 82 -12.35 -14.05 -9.76
C ALA A 82 -10.83 -14.21 -9.84
N GLY A 83 -10.23 -15.08 -9.03
CA GLY A 83 -8.80 -15.44 -9.12
C GLY A 83 -8.41 -16.05 -10.46
N PHE A 84 -9.26 -16.90 -11.05
CA PHE A 84 -9.06 -17.39 -12.43
C PHE A 84 -9.21 -16.26 -13.47
N LEU A 85 -10.15 -15.35 -13.28
CA LEU A 85 -10.55 -14.37 -14.30
C LEU A 85 -9.92 -12.98 -14.11
N HIS A 86 -9.15 -12.73 -13.05
CA HIS A 86 -8.70 -11.39 -12.65
C HIS A 86 -7.90 -10.60 -13.69
N ASN A 87 -7.22 -11.29 -14.60
CA ASN A 87 -6.42 -10.68 -15.67
C ASN A 87 -7.06 -10.83 -17.06
N ILE A 88 -8.27 -11.39 -17.16
CA ILE A 88 -8.88 -11.64 -18.47
C ILE A 88 -9.24 -10.32 -19.18
N LEU A 89 -9.54 -9.27 -18.40
CA LEU A 89 -9.79 -7.93 -18.92
C LEU A 89 -8.54 -7.27 -19.56
N ASP A 90 -7.33 -7.79 -19.28
CA ASP A 90 -6.11 -7.38 -19.98
C ASP A 90 -6.04 -7.95 -21.41
N VAL A 91 -6.82 -9.01 -21.70
CA VAL A 91 -6.88 -9.71 -22.98
C VAL A 91 -8.09 -9.28 -23.80
N ASP A 92 -9.25 -9.16 -23.15
CA ASP A 92 -10.53 -8.82 -23.75
C ASP A 92 -11.30 -7.91 -22.79
N MET A 93 -11.34 -6.61 -23.09
CA MET A 93 -11.99 -5.59 -22.24
C MET A 93 -13.52 -5.73 -22.24
N ASP A 94 -14.10 -6.33 -23.28
CA ASP A 94 -15.55 -6.40 -23.48
C ASP A 94 -16.18 -7.60 -22.75
N CYS A 95 -15.36 -8.54 -22.23
CA CYS A 95 -15.86 -9.74 -21.56
C CYS A 95 -16.49 -9.52 -20.17
N LEU A 96 -16.45 -8.29 -19.62
CA LEU A 96 -17.02 -8.01 -18.30
C LEU A 96 -18.53 -8.31 -18.22
N GLY A 97 -19.27 -8.02 -19.28
CA GLY A 97 -20.71 -8.36 -19.38
C GLY A 97 -20.96 -9.86 -19.41
N GLU A 98 -20.12 -10.62 -20.11
CA GLU A 98 -20.18 -12.09 -20.15
C GLU A 98 -19.89 -12.67 -18.76
N ILE A 99 -18.86 -12.16 -18.06
CA ILE A 99 -18.53 -12.57 -16.69
C ILE A 99 -19.69 -12.29 -15.74
N ALA A 100 -20.31 -11.12 -15.82
CA ALA A 100 -21.46 -10.78 -14.96
C ALA A 100 -22.66 -11.68 -15.21
N SER A 101 -22.93 -12.07 -16.45
CA SER A 101 -24.06 -12.96 -16.81
C SER A 101 -23.81 -14.41 -16.43
N GLN A 102 -22.59 -14.91 -16.55
CA GLN A 102 -22.25 -16.31 -16.36
C GLN A 102 -21.84 -16.64 -14.92
N PHE A 103 -21.09 -15.75 -14.26
CA PHE A 103 -20.52 -15.98 -12.92
C PHE A 103 -21.10 -15.05 -11.86
N GLY A 104 -21.98 -14.12 -12.24
CA GLY A 104 -22.61 -13.19 -11.33
C GLY A 104 -21.87 -11.84 -11.20
N ARG A 105 -22.62 -10.84 -10.75
CA ARG A 105 -22.14 -9.46 -10.61
C ARG A 105 -21.00 -9.35 -9.61
N SER A 106 -21.03 -10.13 -8.52
CA SER A 106 -19.98 -10.16 -7.50
C SER A 106 -18.61 -10.48 -8.10
N VAL A 107 -18.50 -11.50 -8.95
CA VAL A 107 -17.25 -11.87 -9.64
C VAL A 107 -16.81 -10.77 -10.61
N ALA A 108 -17.76 -10.21 -11.37
CA ALA A 108 -17.47 -9.13 -12.31
C ALA A 108 -16.92 -7.87 -11.60
N ASP A 109 -17.49 -7.50 -10.45
CA ASP A 109 -17.05 -6.36 -9.64
C ASP A 109 -15.62 -6.57 -9.11
N ILE A 110 -15.29 -7.78 -8.63
CA ILE A 110 -13.92 -8.13 -8.20
C ILE A 110 -12.94 -8.05 -9.39
N CYS A 111 -13.29 -8.62 -10.54
CA CYS A 111 -12.45 -8.57 -11.75
C CYS A 111 -12.22 -7.12 -12.23
N SER A 112 -13.28 -6.29 -12.28
CA SER A 112 -13.19 -4.88 -12.62
C SER A 112 -12.31 -4.11 -11.64
N GLY A 113 -12.48 -4.33 -10.33
CA GLY A 113 -11.65 -3.73 -9.28
C GLY A 113 -10.17 -4.09 -9.42
N THR A 114 -9.86 -5.37 -9.69
CA THR A 114 -8.47 -5.82 -9.89
C THR A 114 -7.85 -5.24 -11.15
N ALA A 115 -8.61 -5.11 -12.25
CA ALA A 115 -8.15 -4.51 -13.50
C ALA A 115 -7.86 -3.01 -13.34
N LYS A 116 -8.72 -2.25 -12.64
CA LYS A 116 -8.48 -0.83 -12.32
C LYS A 116 -7.16 -0.63 -11.58
N ILE A 117 -6.82 -1.51 -10.64
CA ILE A 117 -5.54 -1.46 -9.92
C ILE A 117 -4.36 -1.80 -10.86
N THR A 118 -4.53 -2.74 -11.78
CA THR A 118 -3.47 -3.16 -12.72
C THR A 118 -3.17 -2.07 -13.76
N SER A 119 -4.18 -1.34 -14.23
CA SER A 119 -4.04 -0.26 -15.22
C SER A 119 -3.28 0.96 -14.69
N LEU A 120 -3.18 1.11 -13.37
CA LEU A 120 -2.34 2.09 -12.72
C LEU A 120 -0.87 1.68 -12.89
N LYS A 121 -0.32 1.85 -14.11
CA LYS A 121 1.10 1.65 -14.37
C LYS A 121 1.88 2.66 -13.54
N ILE A 122 2.61 2.16 -12.57
CA ILE A 122 3.61 2.91 -11.81
C ILE A 122 4.74 3.24 -12.81
N GLN A 123 4.60 4.38 -13.49
CA GLN A 123 5.69 4.97 -14.28
C GLN A 123 6.28 6.10 -13.46
N SER A 124 7.40 5.77 -12.84
CA SER A 124 8.44 6.61 -12.22
C SER A 124 8.07 7.62 -11.14
N LYS A 125 8.75 7.39 -10.01
CA LYS A 125 9.37 8.28 -9.01
C LYS A 125 8.46 9.27 -8.28
N THR A 126 8.09 8.83 -7.09
CA THR A 126 7.62 9.54 -5.89
C THR A 126 6.18 10.05 -5.86
N MET A 127 5.70 10.82 -6.82
CA MET A 127 4.36 11.43 -6.77
C MET A 127 3.25 10.58 -7.39
N GLN A 128 3.55 9.91 -8.51
CA GLN A 128 2.59 9.03 -9.18
C GLN A 128 2.38 7.71 -8.43
N GLU A 129 3.38 7.27 -7.66
CA GLU A 129 3.30 6.08 -6.80
C GLU A 129 2.27 6.26 -5.68
N ALA A 130 2.29 7.39 -5.00
CA ALA A 130 1.36 7.70 -3.91
C ALA A 130 -0.10 7.78 -4.37
N ASP A 131 -0.38 8.44 -5.50
CA ASP A 131 -1.72 8.53 -6.08
C ASP A 131 -2.24 7.16 -6.56
N SER A 132 -1.36 6.34 -7.14
CA SER A 132 -1.71 4.99 -7.59
C SER A 132 -2.05 4.07 -6.42
N ILE A 133 -1.24 4.11 -5.35
CA ILE A 133 -1.48 3.34 -4.12
C ILE A 133 -2.76 3.82 -3.44
N ARG A 134 -2.99 5.13 -3.38
CA ARG A 134 -4.22 5.71 -2.83
C ARG A 134 -5.47 5.23 -3.57
N LYS A 135 -5.50 5.32 -4.89
CA LYS A 135 -6.61 4.84 -5.73
C LYS A 135 -6.84 3.35 -5.56
N MET A 136 -5.75 2.59 -5.46
CA MET A 136 -5.79 1.17 -5.17
C MET A 136 -6.46 0.89 -3.83
N LEU A 137 -6.02 1.56 -2.75
CA LEU A 137 -6.57 1.37 -1.42
C LEU A 137 -8.05 1.78 -1.34
N PHE A 138 -8.46 2.82 -2.05
CA PHE A 138 -9.86 3.22 -2.10
C PHE A 138 -10.75 2.23 -2.86
N ALA A 139 -10.25 1.63 -3.94
CA ALA A 139 -10.96 0.55 -4.62
C ALA A 139 -11.20 -0.69 -3.72
N MET A 140 -10.34 -0.87 -2.70
CA MET A 140 -10.47 -1.96 -1.72
C MET A 140 -11.56 -1.72 -0.68
N ILE A 141 -12.01 -0.48 -0.48
CA ILE A 141 -13.09 -0.14 0.46
C ILE A 141 -14.42 -0.72 -0.02
N ASP A 142 -14.59 -0.81 -1.34
CA ASP A 142 -15.82 -1.29 -1.96
C ASP A 142 -15.98 -2.81 -1.82
N ASP A 143 -14.88 -3.58 -2.02
CA ASP A 143 -14.86 -5.03 -1.79
C ASP A 143 -13.45 -5.51 -1.39
N ILE A 144 -13.31 -6.01 -0.17
CA ILE A 144 -12.03 -6.50 0.37
C ILE A 144 -11.45 -7.69 -0.42
N ARG A 145 -12.28 -8.46 -1.13
CA ARG A 145 -11.85 -9.61 -1.93
C ARG A 145 -10.90 -9.20 -3.06
N ILE A 146 -11.04 -7.96 -3.54
CA ILE A 146 -10.10 -7.36 -4.51
C ILE A 146 -8.67 -7.40 -3.96
N ILE A 147 -8.47 -7.11 -2.66
CA ILE A 147 -7.14 -7.17 -2.02
C ILE A 147 -6.62 -8.60 -2.02
N PHE A 148 -7.45 -9.58 -1.65
CA PHE A 148 -7.02 -10.97 -1.57
C PHE A 148 -6.51 -11.46 -2.92
N VAL A 149 -7.26 -11.17 -4.00
CA VAL A 149 -6.83 -11.51 -5.37
C VAL A 149 -5.52 -10.81 -5.73
N LYS A 150 -5.36 -9.53 -5.37
CA LYS A 150 -4.12 -8.79 -5.63
C LYS A 150 -2.93 -9.28 -4.83
N LEU A 151 -3.11 -9.66 -3.56
CA LEU A 151 -2.05 -10.27 -2.75
C LEU A 151 -1.60 -11.60 -3.36
N ALA A 152 -2.54 -12.44 -3.79
CA ALA A 152 -2.22 -13.69 -4.47
C ALA A 152 -1.50 -13.47 -5.82
N ASP A 153 -1.96 -12.50 -6.63
CA ASP A 153 -1.29 -12.07 -7.87
C ASP A 153 0.16 -11.62 -7.60
N ARG A 154 0.35 -10.76 -6.59
CA ARG A 154 1.69 -10.27 -6.23
C ARG A 154 2.60 -11.38 -5.72
N LEU A 155 2.08 -12.31 -4.92
CA LEU A 155 2.86 -13.45 -4.43
C LEU A 155 3.33 -14.34 -5.59
N ASP A 156 2.44 -14.70 -6.54
CA ASP A 156 2.85 -15.51 -7.69
C ASP A 156 3.88 -14.78 -8.57
N ARG A 157 3.74 -13.46 -8.75
CA ARG A 157 4.76 -12.65 -9.45
C ARG A 157 6.11 -12.68 -8.73
N MET A 158 6.13 -12.60 -7.40
CA MET A 158 7.35 -12.68 -6.60
C MET A 158 8.04 -14.05 -6.73
N ARG A 159 7.28 -15.14 -6.76
CA ARG A 159 7.79 -16.50 -7.00
C ARG A 159 8.49 -16.62 -8.36
N ASN A 160 8.02 -15.89 -9.36
CA ASN A 160 8.51 -15.90 -10.74
C ASN A 160 9.40 -14.69 -11.10
N LEU A 161 9.87 -13.91 -10.10
CA LEU A 161 10.57 -12.64 -10.31
C LEU A 161 11.91 -12.78 -11.06
N ARG A 162 12.50 -13.98 -11.11
CA ARG A 162 13.71 -14.30 -11.87
C ARG A 162 13.61 -14.00 -13.38
N MET A 163 12.39 -13.82 -13.90
CA MET A 163 12.10 -13.58 -15.32
C MET A 163 12.25 -12.12 -15.76
N VAL A 164 12.51 -11.20 -14.81
CA VAL A 164 12.70 -9.77 -15.11
C VAL A 164 14.13 -9.32 -14.79
N SER A 165 14.52 -8.12 -15.25
CA SER A 165 15.86 -7.58 -15.04
C SER A 165 16.20 -7.40 -13.56
N PRO A 166 17.48 -7.48 -13.16
CA PRO A 166 17.90 -7.33 -11.76
C PRO A 166 17.45 -6.02 -11.10
N ASP A 167 17.40 -4.91 -11.84
CA ASP A 167 16.93 -3.63 -11.31
C ASP A 167 15.43 -3.67 -11.03
N ALA A 168 14.63 -4.18 -11.97
CA ALA A 168 13.21 -4.39 -11.78
C ALA A 168 12.90 -5.39 -10.64
N GLN A 169 13.74 -6.43 -10.47
CA GLN A 169 13.61 -7.35 -9.34
C GLN A 169 13.73 -6.63 -8.00
N ARG A 170 14.74 -5.76 -7.86
CA ARG A 170 14.96 -4.98 -6.62
C ARG A 170 13.85 -3.97 -6.35
N GLU A 171 13.37 -3.30 -7.39
CA GLU A 171 12.28 -2.32 -7.28
C GLU A 171 10.97 -3.00 -6.82
N ILE A 172 10.55 -4.07 -7.51
CA ILE A 172 9.35 -4.84 -7.16
C ILE A 172 9.47 -5.44 -5.75
N ALA A 173 10.64 -5.96 -5.37
CA ALA A 173 10.86 -6.54 -4.05
C ALA A 173 10.77 -5.48 -2.94
N ARG A 174 11.19 -4.23 -3.17
CA ARG A 174 11.01 -3.11 -2.24
C ARG A 174 9.54 -2.73 -2.11
N GLU A 175 8.82 -2.58 -3.23
CA GLU A 175 7.38 -2.31 -3.20
C GLU A 175 6.64 -3.37 -2.37
N VAL A 176 6.99 -4.65 -2.56
CA VAL A 176 6.34 -5.74 -1.83
C VAL A 176 6.64 -5.68 -0.33
N ILE A 177 7.88 -5.39 0.08
CA ILE A 177 8.23 -5.33 1.50
C ILE A 177 7.65 -4.11 2.20
N ASP A 178 7.52 -2.99 1.49
CA ASP A 178 7.07 -1.73 2.06
C ASP A 178 5.54 -1.60 2.10
N ILE A 179 4.80 -2.30 1.22
CA ILE A 179 3.35 -2.13 1.06
C ILE A 179 2.60 -3.45 1.19
N TRP A 180 2.90 -4.43 0.32
CA TRP A 180 2.06 -5.63 0.17
C TRP A 180 2.20 -6.60 1.34
N ALA A 181 3.41 -6.83 1.84
CA ALA A 181 3.63 -7.71 2.97
C ALA A 181 3.04 -7.16 4.28
N PRO A 182 3.21 -5.87 4.65
CA PRO A 182 2.49 -5.27 5.77
C PRO A 182 0.97 -5.35 5.64
N LEU A 183 0.42 -5.11 4.44
CA LEU A 183 -1.01 -5.21 4.18
C LEU A 183 -1.54 -6.63 4.40
N ALA A 184 -0.83 -7.65 3.86
CA ALA A 184 -1.15 -9.05 4.12
C ALA A 184 -1.12 -9.37 5.63
N GLY A 185 -0.17 -8.80 6.39
CA GLY A 185 -0.09 -8.95 7.84
C GLY A 185 -1.27 -8.34 8.59
N ARG A 186 -1.74 -7.16 8.17
CA ARG A 186 -2.94 -6.51 8.73
C ARG A 186 -4.22 -7.31 8.47
N LEU A 187 -4.29 -7.98 7.32
CA LEU A 187 -5.40 -8.89 6.98
C LEU A 187 -5.24 -10.28 7.61
N GLY A 188 -4.17 -10.51 8.39
CA GLY A 188 -3.91 -11.79 9.05
C GLY A 188 -3.45 -12.91 8.11
N MET A 189 -3.20 -12.63 6.81
CA MET A 189 -2.68 -13.60 5.83
C MET A 189 -1.17 -13.82 6.06
N ASN A 190 -0.84 -14.40 7.23
CA ASN A 190 0.55 -14.49 7.69
C ASN A 190 1.43 -15.36 6.79
N ASP A 191 0.90 -16.43 6.18
CA ASP A 191 1.66 -17.26 5.25
C ASP A 191 2.08 -16.46 4.02
N VAL A 192 1.14 -15.71 3.42
CA VAL A 192 1.39 -14.83 2.28
C VAL A 192 2.40 -13.74 2.63
N LYS A 193 2.20 -13.07 3.77
CA LYS A 193 3.14 -12.07 4.29
C LYS A 193 4.55 -12.60 4.41
N ASN A 194 4.70 -13.72 5.12
CA ASN A 194 6.01 -14.29 5.44
C ASN A 194 6.76 -14.73 4.17
N GLU A 195 6.06 -15.34 3.21
CA GLU A 195 6.65 -15.73 1.94
C GLU A 195 7.03 -14.51 1.10
N MET A 196 6.19 -13.47 1.05
CA MET A 196 6.52 -12.20 0.40
C MET A 196 7.77 -11.54 1.00
N GLU A 197 7.88 -11.52 2.33
CA GLU A 197 9.04 -10.97 3.05
C GLU A 197 10.31 -11.77 2.75
N ASP A 198 10.27 -13.10 2.77
CA ASP A 198 11.42 -13.97 2.48
C ASP A 198 11.88 -13.84 1.03
N LEU A 199 10.93 -13.81 0.06
CA LEU A 199 11.23 -13.58 -1.33
C LEU A 199 11.79 -12.17 -1.57
N SER A 200 11.27 -11.16 -0.89
CA SER A 200 11.80 -9.79 -1.00
C SER A 200 13.23 -9.70 -0.47
N LEU A 201 13.54 -10.33 0.66
CA LEU A 201 14.90 -10.39 1.19
C LEU A 201 15.87 -11.03 0.19
N LYS A 202 15.45 -12.10 -0.49
CA LYS A 202 16.25 -12.78 -1.50
C LYS A 202 16.72 -11.85 -2.62
N TYR A 203 15.90 -10.86 -3.02
CA TYR A 203 16.20 -9.94 -4.11
C TYR A 203 16.77 -8.60 -3.65
N THR A 204 16.44 -8.15 -2.42
CA THR A 204 16.94 -6.88 -1.88
C THR A 204 18.28 -7.03 -1.17
N ASN A 205 18.55 -8.18 -0.53
CA ASN A 205 19.81 -8.50 0.13
C ASN A 205 20.14 -9.99 -0.01
N PRO A 206 20.62 -10.42 -1.20
CA PRO A 206 20.92 -11.83 -1.50
C PRO A 206 21.95 -12.45 -0.56
N ASP A 207 22.96 -11.69 -0.14
CA ASP A 207 24.03 -12.19 0.73
C ASP A 207 23.49 -12.55 2.12
N ALA A 208 22.71 -11.65 2.72
CA ALA A 208 22.07 -11.93 4.00
C ALA A 208 21.08 -13.12 3.90
N PHE A 209 20.35 -13.22 2.80
CA PHE A 209 19.45 -14.34 2.55
C PHE A 209 20.21 -15.68 2.50
N GLN A 210 21.33 -15.75 1.77
CA GLN A 210 22.14 -16.96 1.65
C GLN A 210 22.81 -17.33 2.98
N GLN A 211 23.34 -16.35 3.73
CA GLN A 211 23.91 -16.57 5.06
C GLN A 211 22.89 -17.17 6.03
N ILE A 212 21.68 -16.59 6.09
CA ILE A 212 20.61 -17.08 6.96
C ILE A 212 20.15 -18.48 6.52
N LYS A 213 20.00 -18.71 5.20
CA LYS A 213 19.62 -20.00 4.63
C LYS A 213 20.63 -21.09 4.99
N ALA A 214 21.92 -20.81 4.84
CA ALA A 214 23.00 -21.74 5.20
C ALA A 214 22.99 -22.05 6.70
N LEU A 215 22.84 -21.04 7.55
CA LEU A 215 22.75 -21.20 9.00
C LEU A 215 21.54 -22.06 9.42
N VAL A 216 20.38 -21.79 8.81
CA VAL A 216 19.15 -22.57 9.08
C VAL A 216 19.33 -24.02 8.62
N ALA A 217 19.97 -24.28 7.50
CA ALA A 217 20.25 -25.62 7.01
C ALA A 217 21.28 -26.37 7.89
N GLN A 218 22.39 -25.72 8.26
CA GLN A 218 23.47 -26.32 9.03
C GLN A 218 23.04 -26.80 10.43
N LYS A 219 22.10 -26.09 11.05
CA LYS A 219 21.59 -26.44 12.40
C LYS A 219 20.36 -27.36 12.39
N LYS A 220 19.94 -27.87 11.23
CA LYS A 220 18.70 -28.65 11.12
C LYS A 220 18.73 -29.94 11.90
N ASP A 221 19.79 -30.74 11.78
CA ASP A 221 19.88 -32.10 12.37
C ASP A 221 20.03 -32.05 13.89
N GLU A 222 20.84 -31.12 14.43
CA GLU A 222 20.96 -30.92 15.88
C GLU A 222 19.66 -30.46 16.54
N ARG A 223 18.85 -29.71 15.77
CA ARG A 223 17.58 -29.17 16.23
C ARG A 223 16.49 -30.22 16.27
N ASP A 224 16.41 -31.04 15.21
CA ASP A 224 15.35 -32.02 15.08
C ASP A 224 15.41 -33.03 16.26
N SER A 225 16.60 -33.44 16.73
CA SER A 225 16.74 -34.33 17.88
C SER A 225 16.32 -33.68 19.21
N SER A 226 16.75 -32.43 19.50
CA SER A 226 16.36 -31.70 20.70
C SER A 226 14.86 -31.37 20.73
N LEU A 227 14.29 -31.02 19.57
CA LEU A 227 12.85 -30.75 19.44
C LEU A 227 12.01 -32.00 19.64
N GLN A 228 12.44 -33.17 19.12
CA GLN A 228 11.73 -34.44 19.32
C GLN A 228 11.66 -34.82 20.82
N GLY A 229 12.72 -34.58 21.56
CA GLY A 229 12.74 -34.78 23.03
C GLY A 229 11.72 -33.88 23.74
N ALA A 230 11.68 -32.59 23.36
CA ALA A 230 10.72 -31.65 23.93
C ALA A 230 9.26 -31.98 23.54
N VAL A 231 9.02 -32.33 22.29
CA VAL A 231 7.71 -32.76 21.77
C VAL A 231 7.21 -33.97 22.57
N LYS A 232 8.04 -35.02 22.74
CA LYS A 232 7.65 -36.21 23.50
C LYS A 232 7.27 -35.90 24.94
N LYS A 233 8.05 -35.02 25.64
CA LYS A 233 7.75 -34.61 27.01
C LYS A 233 6.42 -33.89 27.13
N ILE A 234 6.10 -32.96 26.18
CA ILE A 234 4.82 -32.26 26.17
C ILE A 234 3.66 -33.22 25.89
N TYR A 235 3.79 -34.12 24.93
CA TYR A 235 2.77 -35.16 24.66
C TYR A 235 2.46 -35.99 25.90
N THR A 236 3.49 -36.58 26.51
CA THR A 236 3.30 -37.42 27.69
C THR A 236 2.67 -36.66 28.86
N ALA A 237 3.06 -35.40 29.07
CA ALA A 237 2.47 -34.58 30.13
C ALA A 237 1.01 -34.17 29.83
N SER A 238 0.68 -33.91 28.58
CA SER A 238 -0.68 -33.59 28.17
C SER A 238 -1.62 -34.80 28.30
N GLU A 239 -1.18 -36.00 27.89
CA GLU A 239 -1.92 -37.26 28.08
C GLU A 239 -2.20 -37.54 29.52
N LYS A 240 -1.20 -37.36 30.43
CA LYS A 240 -1.40 -37.48 31.87
C LYS A 240 -2.41 -36.49 32.45
N ALA A 241 -2.52 -35.31 31.83
CA ALA A 241 -3.52 -34.29 32.17
C ALA A 241 -4.90 -34.55 31.56
N GLY A 242 -5.07 -35.60 30.76
CA GLY A 242 -6.35 -36.05 30.20
C GLY A 242 -6.77 -35.38 28.90
N PHE A 243 -5.88 -34.72 28.18
CA PHE A 243 -6.17 -34.14 26.87
C PHE A 243 -5.09 -34.38 25.83
N SER A 244 -5.48 -34.39 24.56
CA SER A 244 -4.59 -34.59 23.42
C SER A 244 -4.20 -33.26 22.79
N VAL A 245 -2.98 -33.19 22.27
CA VAL A 245 -2.45 -32.01 21.59
C VAL A 245 -1.88 -32.39 20.22
N SER A 246 -1.88 -31.46 19.29
CA SER A 246 -1.09 -31.57 18.05
C SER A 246 0.11 -30.64 18.17
N ILE A 247 1.33 -31.17 17.95
CA ILE A 247 2.55 -30.40 18.10
C ILE A 247 3.29 -30.38 16.78
N THR A 248 3.61 -29.17 16.30
CA THR A 248 4.39 -28.96 15.09
C THR A 248 5.61 -28.08 15.39
N SER A 249 6.74 -28.40 14.79
CA SER A 249 7.91 -27.53 14.80
C SER A 249 7.73 -26.41 13.77
N ARG A 250 8.13 -25.18 14.13
CA ARG A 250 8.10 -24.03 13.23
C ARG A 250 9.49 -23.41 13.15
N ALA A 251 10.08 -23.42 11.96
CA ALA A 251 11.24 -22.61 11.67
C ALA A 251 10.81 -21.13 11.51
N LYS A 252 11.57 -20.19 12.07
CA LYS A 252 11.34 -18.76 11.83
C LYS A 252 11.68 -18.41 10.39
N HIS A 253 10.88 -17.52 9.81
CA HIS A 253 11.08 -17.00 8.47
C HIS A 253 12.38 -16.21 8.36
N PHE A 254 13.04 -16.27 7.22
CA PHE A 254 14.37 -15.67 7.00
C PHE A 254 14.36 -14.16 7.23
N TYR A 255 13.33 -13.48 6.76
CA TYR A 255 13.18 -12.03 6.98
C TYR A 255 13.03 -11.67 8.46
N SER A 256 12.29 -12.47 9.24
CA SER A 256 12.15 -12.28 10.68
C SER A 256 13.49 -12.45 11.41
N ILE A 257 14.35 -13.37 10.96
CA ILE A 257 15.71 -13.55 11.45
C ILE A 257 16.56 -12.32 11.10
N TYR A 258 16.53 -11.88 9.84
CA TYR A 258 17.24 -10.70 9.34
C TYR A 258 16.89 -9.43 10.12
N GLN A 259 15.60 -9.18 10.37
CA GLN A 259 15.13 -8.06 11.18
C GLN A 259 15.70 -8.08 12.61
N LYS A 260 15.77 -9.25 13.25
CA LYS A 260 16.34 -9.41 14.59
C LYS A 260 17.85 -9.16 14.60
N MET A 261 18.57 -9.64 13.58
CA MET A 261 20.01 -9.35 13.41
C MET A 261 20.25 -7.85 13.36
N ARG A 262 19.49 -7.14 12.52
CA ARG A 262 19.61 -5.67 12.40
C ARG A 262 19.27 -4.92 13.70
N LYS A 263 18.15 -5.27 14.36
CA LYS A 263 17.71 -4.60 15.60
C LYS A 263 18.68 -4.81 16.77
N ARG A 264 19.38 -5.94 16.81
CA ARG A 264 20.28 -6.28 17.91
C ARG A 264 21.76 -6.10 17.59
N ASN A 265 22.08 -5.71 16.36
CA ASN A 265 23.45 -5.63 15.82
C ASN A 265 24.26 -6.92 16.12
N LYS A 266 23.61 -8.10 15.89
CA LYS A 266 24.16 -9.43 16.17
C LYS A 266 24.29 -10.22 14.89
N GLU A 267 25.30 -11.08 14.83
CA GLU A 267 25.44 -12.06 13.75
C GLU A 267 24.35 -13.16 13.85
N ALA A 268 24.03 -13.77 12.70
CA ALA A 268 22.99 -14.81 12.64
C ALA A 268 23.30 -16.01 13.58
N GLY A 269 24.59 -16.33 13.80
CA GLY A 269 25.06 -17.39 14.68
C GLY A 269 24.76 -17.19 16.17
N GLU A 270 24.62 -15.94 16.60
CA GLU A 270 24.35 -15.55 18.00
C GLU A 270 22.84 -15.51 18.33
N LEU A 271 21.97 -15.80 17.36
CA LEU A 271 20.54 -15.86 17.59
C LEU A 271 20.12 -17.25 18.06
N TYR A 272 19.90 -17.37 19.35
CA TYR A 272 19.46 -18.63 20.01
C TYR A 272 17.97 -18.95 19.77
N ASP A 273 17.19 -18.06 19.18
CA ASP A 273 15.72 -18.02 19.13
C ASP A 273 15.19 -18.40 17.74
N LEU A 274 15.80 -19.42 17.10
CA LEU A 274 15.48 -19.83 15.74
C LEU A 274 14.38 -20.90 15.65
N LEU A 275 14.00 -21.51 16.77
CA LEU A 275 13.04 -22.60 16.84
C LEU A 275 11.87 -22.24 17.73
N ALA A 276 10.69 -22.64 17.27
CA ALA A 276 9.48 -22.59 18.04
C ALA A 276 8.73 -23.92 17.92
N LEU A 277 8.09 -24.35 18.98
CA LEU A 277 7.06 -25.37 18.97
C LEU A 277 5.69 -24.70 18.94
N ARG A 278 4.81 -25.23 18.12
CA ARG A 278 3.41 -24.86 18.10
C ARG A 278 2.62 -26.03 18.67
N VAL A 279 1.88 -25.76 19.74
CA VAL A 279 1.02 -26.73 20.42
C VAL A 279 -0.43 -26.32 20.19
N ILE A 280 -1.22 -27.20 19.59
CA ILE A 280 -2.63 -26.97 19.28
C ILE A 280 -3.45 -27.89 20.18
N CYS A 281 -4.44 -27.33 20.87
CA CYS A 281 -5.41 -28.03 21.73
C CYS A 281 -6.85 -27.66 21.35
N ARG A 282 -7.84 -28.17 22.08
CA ARG A 282 -9.25 -27.98 21.74
C ARG A 282 -9.85 -26.70 22.32
N THR A 283 -9.52 -26.40 23.59
CA THR A 283 -10.20 -25.35 24.35
C THR A 283 -9.22 -24.31 24.89
N VAL A 284 -9.74 -23.12 25.19
CA VAL A 284 -8.99 -22.03 25.82
C VAL A 284 -8.45 -22.45 27.20
N SER A 285 -9.26 -23.18 27.97
CA SER A 285 -8.84 -23.71 29.29
C SER A 285 -7.63 -24.63 29.17
N GLU A 286 -7.61 -25.51 28.15
CA GLU A 286 -6.46 -26.38 27.89
C GLU A 286 -5.22 -25.55 27.50
N CYS A 287 -5.37 -24.41 26.79
CA CYS A 287 -4.24 -23.53 26.47
C CYS A 287 -3.54 -23.03 27.74
N TYR A 288 -4.29 -22.55 28.73
CA TYR A 288 -3.71 -22.08 30.01
C TYR A 288 -3.14 -23.22 30.86
N THR A 289 -3.79 -24.40 30.87
CA THR A 289 -3.26 -25.59 31.55
C THR A 289 -1.93 -26.01 30.94
N LEU A 290 -1.79 -25.98 29.62
CA LEU A 290 -0.55 -26.28 28.90
C LEU A 290 0.59 -25.34 29.26
N VAL A 291 0.32 -24.05 29.49
CA VAL A 291 1.35 -23.12 30.01
C VAL A 291 1.87 -23.61 31.35
N GLY A 292 0.99 -24.00 32.26
CA GLY A 292 1.37 -24.57 33.57
C GLY A 292 2.24 -25.85 33.44
N ILE A 293 1.84 -26.77 32.55
CA ILE A 293 2.59 -27.98 32.22
C ILE A 293 3.98 -27.64 31.69
N VAL A 294 4.06 -26.75 30.69
CA VAL A 294 5.32 -26.34 30.07
C VAL A 294 6.26 -25.68 31.09
N HIS A 295 5.75 -24.80 31.97
CA HIS A 295 6.53 -24.15 33.02
C HIS A 295 6.92 -25.12 34.12
N GLY A 296 6.17 -26.20 34.35
CA GLY A 296 6.54 -27.31 35.23
C GLY A 296 7.63 -28.20 34.65
N LEU A 297 7.70 -28.35 33.32
CA LEU A 297 8.74 -29.12 32.64
C LEU A 297 10.06 -28.35 32.53
N TRP A 298 10.00 -27.02 32.33
CA TRP A 298 11.16 -26.16 32.07
C TRP A 298 10.99 -24.78 32.70
N LYS A 299 12.10 -24.18 33.11
CA LYS A 299 12.12 -22.83 33.67
C LYS A 299 11.79 -21.79 32.59
N PRO A 300 10.74 -20.94 32.75
CA PRO A 300 10.45 -19.87 31.84
C PRO A 300 11.49 -18.73 31.94
N LEU A 301 11.70 -18.01 30.83
CA LEU A 301 12.47 -16.77 30.79
C LEU A 301 11.58 -15.59 31.16
N ASP A 302 12.02 -14.77 32.11
CA ASP A 302 11.31 -13.58 32.57
C ASP A 302 11.06 -12.58 31.43
N GLY A 303 9.88 -11.97 31.40
CA GLY A 303 9.47 -10.99 30.40
C GLY A 303 9.25 -11.58 29.00
N ARG A 304 9.22 -12.93 28.86
CA ARG A 304 9.00 -13.60 27.58
C ARG A 304 7.63 -14.26 27.46
N PHE A 305 6.81 -14.19 28.47
CA PHE A 305 5.40 -14.61 28.37
C PHE A 305 4.54 -13.51 27.73
N LYS A 306 3.69 -13.90 26.78
CA LYS A 306 2.74 -12.99 26.11
C LYS A 306 1.41 -13.71 25.96
N ASP A 307 0.37 -13.09 26.44
CA ASP A 307 -0.99 -13.58 26.35
C ASP A 307 -1.77 -12.81 25.28
N TYR A 308 -1.81 -13.38 24.08
CA TYR A 308 -2.62 -12.86 22.97
C TYR A 308 -4.00 -13.53 22.91
N ILE A 309 -4.36 -14.43 23.87
CA ILE A 309 -5.72 -14.94 23.99
C ILE A 309 -6.57 -13.93 24.75
N ALA A 310 -6.08 -13.47 25.89
CA ALA A 310 -6.74 -12.42 26.68
C ALA A 310 -6.72 -11.07 25.93
N MET A 311 -5.68 -10.82 25.13
CA MET A 311 -5.46 -9.58 24.41
C MET A 311 -5.13 -9.85 22.93
N PRO A 312 -6.14 -10.12 22.10
CA PRO A 312 -5.94 -10.38 20.68
C PRO A 312 -5.27 -9.19 19.97
N LYS A 313 -4.47 -9.48 18.95
CA LYS A 313 -3.95 -8.43 18.08
C LYS A 313 -5.07 -7.86 17.20
N SER A 314 -4.85 -6.66 16.62
CA SER A 314 -5.81 -6.00 15.72
C SER A 314 -6.26 -6.84 14.53
N ASN A 315 -5.43 -7.77 14.09
CA ASN A 315 -5.75 -8.73 13.04
C ASN A 315 -6.42 -10.03 13.54
N GLY A 316 -6.91 -10.04 14.77
CA GLY A 316 -7.57 -11.20 15.36
C GLY A 316 -6.65 -12.34 15.80
N TYR A 317 -5.33 -12.17 15.71
CA TYR A 317 -4.37 -13.20 16.13
C TYR A 317 -4.44 -13.47 17.63
N GLN A 318 -4.64 -14.74 18.01
CA GLN A 318 -4.68 -15.22 19.39
C GLN A 318 -3.72 -16.39 19.57
N SER A 319 -2.93 -16.38 20.64
CA SER A 319 -2.02 -17.46 21.05
C SER A 319 -1.36 -17.11 22.38
N LEU A 320 -1.04 -18.08 23.22
CA LEU A 320 -0.09 -17.90 24.34
C LEU A 320 1.32 -18.14 23.83
N HIS A 321 2.23 -17.23 24.13
CA HIS A 321 3.65 -17.38 23.80
C HIS A 321 4.47 -17.42 25.07
N THR A 322 5.30 -18.42 25.20
CA THR A 322 6.29 -18.50 26.29
C THR A 322 7.64 -18.94 25.75
N THR A 323 8.71 -18.51 26.37
CA THR A 323 10.07 -19.01 26.09
C THR A 323 10.62 -19.68 27.32
N VAL A 324 11.06 -20.93 27.20
CA VAL A 324 11.60 -21.75 28.30
C VAL A 324 13.03 -22.17 27.99
N ILE A 325 13.79 -22.56 29.03
CA ILE A 325 15.12 -23.13 28.86
C ILE A 325 14.99 -24.67 28.79
N CYS A 326 15.12 -25.21 27.60
CA CYS A 326 15.11 -26.63 27.31
C CYS A 326 16.55 -27.07 26.94
N GLU A 327 17.12 -28.01 27.68
CA GLU A 327 18.50 -28.52 27.46
C GLU A 327 19.55 -27.40 27.31
N GLY A 328 19.45 -26.36 28.16
CA GLY A 328 20.36 -25.21 28.15
C GLY A 328 20.12 -24.21 27.00
N LYS A 329 19.15 -24.46 26.13
CA LYS A 329 18.82 -23.59 24.98
C LYS A 329 17.42 -22.97 25.13
N PRO A 330 17.21 -21.70 24.75
CA PRO A 330 15.86 -21.09 24.74
C PRO A 330 14.99 -21.70 23.64
N LEU A 331 13.79 -22.15 24.04
CA LEU A 331 12.76 -22.70 23.18
C LEU A 331 11.49 -21.87 23.30
N GLU A 332 11.03 -21.28 22.21
CA GLU A 332 9.74 -20.60 22.15
C GLU A 332 8.62 -21.62 21.95
N ILE A 333 7.56 -21.52 22.75
CA ILE A 333 6.38 -22.38 22.64
C ILE A 333 5.15 -21.50 22.46
N GLN A 334 4.42 -21.76 21.37
CA GLN A 334 3.18 -21.08 21.01
C GLN A 334 2.03 -22.05 21.24
N ILE A 335 1.06 -21.67 22.08
CA ILE A 335 -0.07 -22.52 22.46
C ILE A 335 -1.37 -21.82 22.02
N ARG A 336 -2.24 -22.55 21.33
CA ARG A 336 -3.51 -22.02 20.83
C ARG A 336 -4.49 -23.13 20.51
N THR A 337 -5.78 -22.80 20.38
CA THR A 337 -6.79 -23.74 19.92
C THR A 337 -6.72 -23.96 18.41
N GLN A 338 -7.40 -24.99 17.90
CA GLN A 338 -7.51 -25.23 16.45
C GLN A 338 -8.18 -24.06 15.74
N GLU A 339 -9.18 -23.45 16.35
CA GLU A 339 -9.86 -22.27 15.78
C GLU A 339 -8.92 -21.07 15.68
N MET A 340 -8.20 -20.73 16.77
CA MET A 340 -7.17 -19.70 16.78
C MET A 340 -6.05 -19.99 15.78
N HIS A 341 -5.73 -21.27 15.56
CA HIS A 341 -4.76 -21.66 14.55
C HIS A 341 -5.24 -21.32 13.15
N ASN A 342 -6.49 -21.64 12.81
CA ASN A 342 -7.06 -21.32 11.52
C ASN A 342 -7.07 -19.79 11.27
N VAL A 343 -7.50 -19.01 12.26
CA VAL A 343 -7.45 -17.55 12.19
C VAL A 343 -6.02 -17.03 12.04
N ALA A 344 -5.05 -17.61 12.74
CA ALA A 344 -3.66 -17.18 12.70
C ALA A 344 -2.94 -17.50 11.36
N GLU A 345 -3.33 -18.56 10.66
CA GLU A 345 -2.72 -18.93 9.36
C GLU A 345 -3.44 -18.25 8.18
N HIS A 346 -4.78 -18.16 8.22
CA HIS A 346 -5.60 -17.70 7.10
C HIS A 346 -6.17 -16.28 7.30
N GLY A 347 -6.07 -15.72 8.52
CA GLY A 347 -6.51 -14.37 8.84
C GLY A 347 -8.01 -14.19 8.73
N VAL A 348 -8.40 -12.99 8.30
CA VAL A 348 -9.81 -12.62 8.07
C VAL A 348 -10.47 -13.55 7.04
N ALA A 349 -9.71 -14.12 6.12
CA ALA A 349 -10.19 -15.06 5.12
C ALA A 349 -10.88 -16.28 5.75
N SER A 350 -10.45 -16.74 6.93
CA SER A 350 -11.07 -17.88 7.62
C SER A 350 -12.51 -17.62 8.09
N HIS A 351 -12.89 -16.37 8.30
CA HIS A 351 -14.24 -15.99 8.71
C HIS A 351 -15.26 -16.03 7.56
N TRP A 352 -14.81 -15.96 6.29
CA TRP A 352 -15.69 -15.96 5.12
C TRP A 352 -16.30 -17.33 4.83
N LEU A 353 -15.61 -18.43 5.13
CA LEU A 353 -16.11 -19.79 4.89
C LEU A 353 -16.99 -20.34 6.01
N TYR A 354 -16.75 -19.98 7.25
CA TYR A 354 -17.45 -20.57 8.40
C TYR A 354 -18.95 -20.22 8.46
N LYS A 355 -19.39 -19.18 7.72
CA LYS A 355 -20.77 -18.67 7.79
C LYS A 355 -21.68 -19.07 6.61
N LYS A 356 -21.25 -19.96 5.71
CA LYS A 356 -22.09 -20.46 4.59
C LYS A 356 -23.34 -21.26 5.05
N GLY A 357 -23.45 -21.62 6.33
CA GLY A 357 -24.56 -22.40 6.90
C GLY A 357 -25.66 -21.61 7.60
N THR A 358 -25.51 -20.33 7.85
CA THR A 358 -26.50 -19.48 8.53
C THR A 358 -26.67 -18.16 7.80
N ASN A 359 -27.91 -17.91 7.39
CA ASN A 359 -28.35 -16.81 6.53
C ASN A 359 -28.24 -15.40 7.16
N ARG A 360 -27.34 -15.16 8.12
CA ARG A 360 -27.09 -13.86 8.76
C ARG A 360 -25.63 -13.73 9.17
N ASP A 361 -25.04 -12.60 8.79
CA ASP A 361 -23.73 -12.08 9.16
C ASP A 361 -22.53 -12.59 8.34
N LEU A 362 -22.48 -12.22 7.08
CA LEU A 362 -21.22 -11.87 6.43
C LEU A 362 -20.45 -10.96 7.41
N VAL A 363 -19.17 -11.25 7.72
CA VAL A 363 -18.31 -10.26 8.37
C VAL A 363 -18.42 -9.04 7.49
N ARG A 364 -19.13 -8.01 7.95
CA ARG A 364 -19.24 -6.78 7.18
C ARG A 364 -17.82 -6.24 7.08
N ALA A 365 -17.46 -5.78 5.89
CA ALA A 365 -16.18 -5.07 5.71
C ALA A 365 -16.00 -3.98 6.79
N GLU A 366 -17.11 -3.50 7.34
CA GLU A 366 -17.21 -2.52 8.44
C GLU A 366 -16.64 -3.02 9.78
N ASP A 367 -16.58 -4.35 10.01
CA ASP A 367 -16.04 -4.92 11.25
C ASP A 367 -14.50 -5.01 11.25
N LEU A 368 -13.87 -4.72 10.10
CA LEU A 368 -12.43 -4.75 9.97
C LEU A 368 -11.83 -3.37 10.26
N SER A 369 -11.01 -3.29 11.30
CA SER A 369 -10.37 -2.02 11.71
C SER A 369 -9.61 -1.35 10.56
N ILE A 370 -8.99 -2.13 9.67
CA ILE A 370 -8.28 -1.64 8.49
C ILE A 370 -9.22 -0.96 7.47
N ILE A 371 -10.40 -1.51 7.24
CA ILE A 371 -11.39 -0.92 6.31
C ILE A 371 -11.93 0.39 6.88
N ASN A 372 -12.17 0.44 8.19
CA ASN A 372 -12.61 1.66 8.86
C ASN A 372 -11.53 2.75 8.81
N GLN A 373 -10.27 2.39 9.04
CA GLN A 373 -9.14 3.32 8.89
C GLN A 373 -9.00 3.84 7.46
N LEU A 374 -9.18 2.97 6.45
CA LEU A 374 -9.17 3.37 5.03
C LEU A 374 -10.35 4.29 4.70
N LYS A 375 -11.56 4.01 5.23
CA LYS A 375 -12.73 4.89 5.08
C LYS A 375 -12.47 6.26 5.71
N GLU A 376 -11.93 6.31 6.93
CA GLU A 376 -11.56 7.56 7.59
C GLU A 376 -10.56 8.37 6.76
N LEU A 377 -9.50 7.74 6.24
CA LEU A 377 -8.51 8.38 5.37
C LEU A 377 -9.13 8.91 4.06
N ARG A 378 -10.09 8.18 3.47
CA ARG A 378 -10.82 8.62 2.28
C ARG A 378 -11.69 9.84 2.58
N ASP A 379 -12.46 9.80 3.67
CA ASP A 379 -13.39 10.85 4.04
C ASP A 379 -12.67 12.13 4.45
N GLU A 380 -11.50 12.02 5.09
CA GLU A 380 -10.61 13.16 5.36
C GLU A 380 -10.14 13.83 4.07
N GLN A 381 -9.77 13.06 3.05
CA GLN A 381 -9.34 13.63 1.77
C GLN A 381 -10.48 14.31 0.99
N LEU A 382 -11.66 13.70 1.00
CA LEU A 382 -12.84 14.29 0.36
C LEU A 382 -13.20 15.62 1.05
N SER A 383 -13.10 15.69 2.37
CA SER A 383 -13.32 16.92 3.15
C SER A 383 -12.26 17.98 2.85
N ALA A 384 -11.00 17.59 2.68
CA ALA A 384 -9.91 18.50 2.32
C ALA A 384 -10.03 19.05 0.89
N GLN A 385 -10.59 18.28 -0.04
CA GLN A 385 -10.84 18.70 -1.42
C GLN A 385 -12.09 19.59 -1.55
N GLY A 386 -13.11 19.38 -0.72
CA GLY A 386 -14.35 20.19 -0.70
C GLY A 386 -14.21 21.56 -0.05
N GLY A 387 -13.18 21.78 0.79
CA GLY A 387 -12.93 23.03 1.51
C GLY A 387 -11.83 23.93 0.94
N ALA A 388 -11.08 23.49 -0.07
CA ALA A 388 -9.92 24.21 -0.57
C ALA A 388 -10.06 24.63 -2.04
N GLN A 389 -10.69 25.75 -2.29
CA GLN A 389 -10.30 26.64 -3.40
C GLN A 389 -8.98 27.35 -3.05
N GLY A 390 -7.89 26.62 -2.81
CA GLY A 390 -6.62 27.22 -2.40
C GLY A 390 -5.47 26.20 -2.29
N GLY A 391 -4.87 25.78 -3.39
CA GLY A 391 -3.45 25.80 -3.63
C GLY A 391 -2.51 24.92 -2.80
N ALA A 392 -2.81 23.66 -2.49
CA ALA A 392 -1.74 22.68 -2.34
C ALA A 392 -1.63 21.94 -3.67
N GLY A 393 -0.47 21.99 -4.33
CA GLY A 393 -0.23 21.21 -5.54
C GLY A 393 -0.48 19.72 -5.28
N PRO A 394 -0.98 18.95 -6.26
CA PRO A 394 -1.37 17.54 -6.08
C PRO A 394 -0.29 16.66 -5.44
N GLY A 395 0.98 17.03 -5.52
CA GLY A 395 2.08 16.23 -5.03
C GLY A 395 2.39 16.26 -3.54
N ALA A 396 2.22 17.39 -2.88
CA ALA A 396 2.48 17.50 -1.44
C ALA A 396 1.40 16.77 -0.62
N ALA A 397 0.16 16.77 -1.14
CA ALA A 397 -0.95 16.04 -0.52
C ALA A 397 -0.77 14.51 -0.63
N ASP A 398 -0.17 14.03 -1.72
CA ASP A 398 0.03 12.60 -1.98
C ASP A 398 1.18 12.03 -1.15
N GLU A 399 2.30 12.78 -0.98
CA GLU A 399 3.43 12.39 -0.13
C GLU A 399 3.02 12.31 1.35
N HIS A 400 2.25 13.30 1.81
CA HIS A 400 1.69 13.31 3.17
C HIS A 400 0.72 12.13 3.40
N PHE A 401 -0.13 11.82 2.40
CA PHE A 401 -1.00 10.65 2.46
C PHE A 401 -0.22 9.35 2.58
N PHE A 402 0.86 9.20 1.82
CA PHE A 402 1.68 8.00 1.84
C PHE A 402 2.43 7.82 3.17
N GLU A 403 2.98 8.90 3.71
CA GLU A 403 3.61 8.87 5.04
C GLU A 403 2.62 8.52 6.14
N LYS A 404 1.41 9.09 6.07
CA LYS A 404 0.32 8.80 7.00
C LYS A 404 -0.14 7.33 6.87
N LEU A 405 -0.33 6.85 5.65
CA LEU A 405 -0.64 5.45 5.37
C LEU A 405 0.42 4.51 5.95
N ARG A 406 1.69 4.81 5.72
CA ARG A 406 2.81 4.01 6.21
C ARG A 406 2.89 4.02 7.74
N GLY A 407 2.66 5.17 8.37
CA GLY A 407 2.70 5.32 9.82
C GLY A 407 1.49 4.68 10.53
N GLU A 408 0.29 4.97 10.06
CA GLU A 408 -0.95 4.56 10.74
C GLU A 408 -1.43 3.17 10.33
N LEU A 409 -1.35 2.85 9.03
CA LEU A 409 -1.93 1.62 8.49
C LEU A 409 -0.93 0.47 8.36
N LEU A 410 0.33 0.75 8.01
CA LEU A 410 1.34 -0.29 7.76
C LEU A 410 2.36 -0.41 8.91
N GLY A 411 2.35 0.54 9.88
CA GLY A 411 3.25 0.54 11.03
C GLY A 411 2.85 -0.45 12.13
N ASP A 412 3.78 -0.70 13.06
CA ASP A 412 3.50 -1.46 14.28
C ASP A 412 2.48 -0.70 15.15
N SER A 413 1.58 -1.41 15.82
CA SER A 413 0.63 -0.85 16.78
C SER A 413 1.03 -1.18 18.21
N ILE A 414 0.67 -0.29 19.15
CA ILE A 414 0.74 -0.50 20.58
C ILE A 414 -0.67 -0.52 21.18
N TYR A 415 -0.85 -1.28 22.24
CA TYR A 415 -2.09 -1.36 23.02
C TYR A 415 -1.88 -0.66 24.35
N VAL A 416 -2.71 0.33 24.64
CA VAL A 416 -2.63 1.15 25.83
C VAL A 416 -3.95 1.05 26.58
N PHE A 417 -3.89 0.91 27.90
CA PHE A 417 -5.05 0.72 28.75
C PHE A 417 -5.50 2.00 29.42
N THR A 418 -6.80 2.18 29.56
CA THR A 418 -7.36 3.13 30.52
C THR A 418 -7.30 2.53 31.93
N PRO A 419 -7.36 3.33 33.00
CA PRO A 419 -7.47 2.82 34.37
C PRO A 419 -8.72 1.95 34.62
N LYS A 420 -9.72 2.04 33.76
CA LYS A 420 -10.95 1.21 33.79
C LYS A 420 -10.78 -0.14 33.09
N GLY A 421 -9.63 -0.36 32.43
CA GLY A 421 -9.35 -1.59 31.70
C GLY A 421 -9.72 -1.56 30.21
N ASP A 422 -10.25 -0.44 29.68
CA ASP A 422 -10.50 -0.33 28.25
C ASP A 422 -9.18 -0.28 27.47
N VAL A 423 -9.10 -1.03 26.38
CA VAL A 423 -7.93 -1.09 25.49
C VAL A 423 -8.08 -0.13 24.33
N LYS A 424 -7.05 0.67 24.04
CA LYS A 424 -6.96 1.50 22.86
C LYS A 424 -5.74 1.09 22.03
N GLU A 425 -5.96 0.81 20.75
CA GLU A 425 -4.91 0.59 19.78
C GLU A 425 -4.42 1.92 19.22
N LEU A 426 -3.10 2.11 19.18
CA LEU A 426 -2.45 3.30 18.64
C LEU A 426 -1.25 2.90 17.78
N PRO A 427 -0.86 3.68 16.76
CA PRO A 427 0.39 3.52 16.05
C PRO A 427 1.59 3.57 17.00
N ALA A 428 2.63 2.79 16.74
CA ALA A 428 3.86 2.82 17.53
C ALA A 428 4.49 4.22 17.47
N GLY A 429 4.88 4.74 18.65
CA GLY A 429 5.40 6.11 18.79
C GLY A 429 4.34 7.16 19.10
N SER A 430 3.06 6.78 19.19
CA SER A 430 2.00 7.64 19.72
C SER A 430 2.26 8.03 21.16
N ASN A 431 1.74 9.19 21.55
CA ASN A 431 1.95 9.79 22.87
C ASN A 431 0.63 9.92 23.66
N ALA A 432 0.69 10.52 24.85
CA ALA A 432 -0.49 10.68 25.72
C ALA A 432 -1.59 11.55 25.12
N ILE A 433 -1.26 12.48 24.23
CA ILE A 433 -2.25 13.31 23.52
C ILE A 433 -3.02 12.46 22.52
N ASP A 434 -2.32 11.65 21.72
CA ASP A 434 -2.95 10.69 20.79
C ASP A 434 -3.91 9.76 21.53
N PHE A 435 -3.49 9.25 22.69
CA PHE A 435 -4.31 8.37 23.54
C PHE A 435 -5.56 9.07 24.05
N ALA A 436 -5.45 10.33 24.49
CA ALA A 436 -6.58 11.12 24.99
C ALA A 436 -7.65 11.30 23.89
N TYR A 437 -7.24 11.63 22.65
CA TYR A 437 -8.14 11.72 21.50
C TYR A 437 -8.70 10.37 21.05
N ALA A 438 -7.97 9.29 21.29
CA ALA A 438 -8.47 7.93 21.02
C ALA A 438 -9.57 7.51 22.03
N ILE A 439 -9.52 8.03 23.27
CA ILE A 439 -10.60 7.83 24.25
C ILE A 439 -11.84 8.62 23.81
N HIS A 440 -11.74 9.94 23.77
CA HIS A 440 -12.82 10.84 23.35
C HIS A 440 -12.27 12.23 23.01
N THR A 441 -12.86 12.91 22.02
CA THR A 441 -12.43 14.25 21.59
C THR A 441 -12.41 15.25 22.76
N ALA A 442 -13.46 15.26 23.60
CA ALA A 442 -13.53 16.17 24.75
C ALA A 442 -12.46 15.89 25.83
N VAL A 443 -11.92 14.67 25.91
CA VAL A 443 -10.80 14.33 26.79
C VAL A 443 -9.49 14.86 26.18
N GLY A 444 -9.31 14.69 24.89
CA GLY A 444 -8.14 15.19 24.16
C GLY A 444 -8.03 16.72 24.19
N GLU A 445 -9.15 17.43 23.99
CA GLU A 445 -9.20 18.88 24.02
C GLU A 445 -8.82 19.47 25.38
N LYS A 446 -9.06 18.75 26.47
CA LYS A 446 -8.87 19.20 27.84
C LYS A 446 -7.64 18.59 28.54
N ILE A 447 -6.77 17.90 27.83
CA ILE A 447 -5.59 17.26 28.41
C ILE A 447 -4.59 18.29 28.95
N VAL A 448 -4.15 18.10 30.20
CA VAL A 448 -3.10 18.89 30.84
C VAL A 448 -1.92 18.05 31.31
N GLY A 449 -2.11 16.76 31.50
CA GLY A 449 -1.07 15.83 31.96
C GLY A 449 -1.45 14.40 31.72
N ALA A 450 -0.51 13.50 31.92
CA ALA A 450 -0.74 12.06 31.88
C ALA A 450 0.14 11.31 32.88
N LYS A 451 -0.37 10.19 33.38
CA LYS A 451 0.41 9.23 34.15
C LYS A 451 0.43 7.90 33.42
N ALA A 452 1.60 7.29 33.28
CA ALA A 452 1.75 5.93 32.77
C ALA A 452 2.22 5.05 33.93
N ASP A 453 1.50 3.95 34.17
CA ASP A 453 1.77 3.01 35.27
C ASP A 453 1.93 3.72 36.63
N GLY A 454 1.08 4.74 36.88
CA GLY A 454 1.07 5.54 38.10
C GLY A 454 2.12 6.67 38.17
N ARG A 455 3.01 6.82 37.19
CA ARG A 455 4.05 7.85 37.13
C ARG A 455 3.70 8.94 36.14
N ILE A 456 3.91 10.21 36.51
CA ILE A 456 3.73 11.33 35.59
C ILE A 456 4.73 11.23 34.44
N ILE A 457 4.23 11.38 33.22
CA ILE A 457 5.03 11.37 31.99
C ILE A 457 4.82 12.68 31.20
N PRO A 458 5.82 13.12 30.41
CA PRO A 458 5.62 14.19 29.45
C PRO A 458 4.54 13.83 28.43
N LEU A 459 3.67 14.78 28.05
CA LEU A 459 2.59 14.54 27.09
C LEU A 459 3.11 14.06 25.72
N THR A 460 4.32 14.46 25.35
CA THR A 460 4.96 14.12 24.08
C THR A 460 5.80 12.84 24.13
N ALA A 461 5.95 12.23 25.30
CA ALA A 461 6.71 10.98 25.44
C ALA A 461 6.00 9.83 24.72
N PRO A 462 6.72 9.00 23.92
CA PRO A 462 6.12 7.86 23.26
C PRO A 462 5.65 6.84 24.29
N LEU A 463 4.41 6.38 24.12
CA LEU A 463 3.82 5.34 24.96
C LEU A 463 4.38 3.96 24.60
N GLN A 464 4.43 3.07 25.58
CA GLN A 464 4.87 1.70 25.41
C GLN A 464 3.66 0.74 25.37
N ASN A 465 3.85 -0.39 24.72
CA ASN A 465 2.82 -1.43 24.66
C ASN A 465 2.45 -1.92 26.06
N THR A 466 1.16 -2.10 26.34
CA THR A 466 0.58 -2.58 27.60
C THR A 466 0.66 -1.62 28.80
N GLN A 467 1.01 -0.34 28.58
CA GLN A 467 0.96 0.66 29.67
C GLN A 467 -0.48 1.00 30.06
N ILE A 468 -0.69 1.23 31.36
CA ILE A 468 -1.94 1.82 31.87
C ILE A 468 -1.76 3.33 31.93
N VAL A 469 -2.53 4.06 31.13
CA VAL A 469 -2.40 5.52 31.02
C VAL A 469 -3.64 6.24 31.56
N GLU A 470 -3.44 7.05 32.57
CA GLU A 470 -4.42 7.98 33.15
C GLU A 470 -4.24 9.37 32.54
N VAL A 471 -5.29 9.89 31.88
CA VAL A 471 -5.29 11.24 31.31
C VAL A 471 -5.82 12.24 32.32
N LEU A 472 -5.04 13.28 32.63
CA LEU A 472 -5.42 14.35 33.51
C LEU A 472 -5.99 15.51 32.67
N THR A 473 -7.20 15.95 32.99
CA THR A 473 -7.91 16.99 32.24
C THR A 473 -8.21 18.22 33.11
N SER A 474 -8.29 19.39 32.47
CA SER A 474 -8.76 20.62 33.08
C SER A 474 -9.85 21.28 32.23
N PRO A 475 -10.93 21.80 32.81
CA PRO A 475 -11.98 22.51 32.06
C PRO A 475 -11.47 23.73 31.28
N GLN A 476 -10.37 24.34 31.75
CA GLN A 476 -9.78 25.56 31.17
C GLN A 476 -8.72 25.23 30.10
N ALA A 477 -8.33 23.96 29.95
CA ALA A 477 -7.35 23.57 28.94
C ALA A 477 -7.97 23.56 27.55
N HIS A 478 -7.14 23.87 26.57
CA HIS A 478 -7.50 23.87 25.16
C HIS A 478 -6.33 23.38 24.30
N PRO A 479 -6.59 22.90 23.09
CA PRO A 479 -5.57 22.47 22.14
C PRO A 479 -4.56 23.58 21.81
N THR A 480 -3.31 23.21 21.62
CA THR A 480 -2.21 24.13 21.29
C THR A 480 -1.49 23.73 20.01
N GLN A 481 -0.81 24.70 19.36
CA GLN A 481 0.04 24.43 18.20
C GLN A 481 1.19 23.46 18.53
N GLY A 482 1.70 23.46 19.77
CA GLY A 482 2.69 22.52 20.25
C GLY A 482 2.18 21.07 20.25
N GLN A 483 0.93 20.88 20.67
CA GLN A 483 0.26 19.58 20.64
C GLN A 483 0.03 19.12 19.20
N LEU A 484 -0.38 20.01 18.28
CA LEU A 484 -0.56 19.70 16.85
C LEU A 484 0.71 19.12 16.22
N LYS A 485 1.88 19.66 16.55
CA LYS A 485 3.19 19.20 16.05
C LYS A 485 3.64 17.88 16.69
N ALA A 486 3.16 17.58 17.89
CA ALA A 486 3.62 16.43 18.66
C ALA A 486 2.82 15.15 18.40
N VAL A 487 1.56 15.26 17.97
CA VAL A 487 0.68 14.10 17.75
C VAL A 487 1.10 13.29 16.53
N LYS A 488 0.82 11.98 16.58
CA LYS A 488 1.12 11.02 15.53
C LYS A 488 -0.12 10.52 14.80
N THR A 489 -1.29 10.52 15.47
CA THR A 489 -2.52 10.01 14.88
C THR A 489 -3.25 11.10 14.08
N GLY A 490 -3.79 10.75 12.92
CA GLY A 490 -4.56 11.65 12.08
C GLY A 490 -5.79 12.20 12.78
N LYS A 491 -6.48 11.37 13.58
CA LYS A 491 -7.64 11.79 14.37
C LYS A 491 -7.30 12.93 15.34
N ALA A 492 -6.20 12.80 16.11
CA ALA A 492 -5.76 13.86 17.02
C ALA A 492 -5.36 15.11 16.25
N HIS A 493 -4.57 14.95 15.17
CA HIS A 493 -4.13 16.06 14.33
C HIS A 493 -5.31 16.83 13.74
N GLN A 494 -6.29 16.15 13.16
CA GLN A 494 -7.48 16.77 12.55
C GLN A 494 -8.32 17.53 13.59
N ARG A 495 -8.54 16.93 14.77
CA ARG A 495 -9.35 17.56 15.82
C ARG A 495 -8.66 18.78 16.42
N ILE A 496 -7.35 18.70 16.68
CA ILE A 496 -6.56 19.85 17.15
C ILE A 496 -6.55 20.96 16.10
N HIS A 497 -6.30 20.61 14.82
CA HIS A 497 -6.29 21.57 13.73
C HIS A 497 -7.65 22.29 13.57
N ALA A 498 -8.75 21.52 13.54
CA ALA A 498 -10.09 22.09 13.44
C ALA A 498 -10.42 23.03 14.60
N TRP A 499 -10.00 22.67 15.83
CA TRP A 499 -10.17 23.54 16.99
C TRP A 499 -9.35 24.84 16.87
N LEU A 500 -8.08 24.76 16.47
CA LEU A 500 -7.21 25.92 16.28
C LEU A 500 -7.73 26.85 15.19
N VAL A 501 -8.20 26.32 14.06
CA VAL A 501 -8.83 27.12 13.00
C VAL A 501 -10.06 27.85 13.47
N ALA A 502 -10.88 27.24 14.33
CA ALA A 502 -12.11 27.82 14.83
C ALA A 502 -11.88 28.87 15.96
N ASN A 503 -10.81 28.71 16.77
CA ASN A 503 -10.64 29.45 18.02
C ASN A 503 -9.34 30.26 18.11
N ASP A 504 -8.37 30.08 17.20
CA ASP A 504 -7.10 30.84 17.17
C ASP A 504 -6.92 31.56 15.82
N PRO A 505 -7.39 32.81 15.69
CA PRO A 505 -7.25 33.59 14.45
C PRO A 505 -5.80 33.75 14.00
N THR A 506 -4.84 33.75 14.94
CA THR A 506 -3.41 33.92 14.62
C THR A 506 -2.81 32.63 14.02
N PHE A 507 -3.48 31.51 14.18
CA PHE A 507 -3.08 30.22 13.60
C PHE A 507 -3.27 30.20 12.07
N ILE A 508 -4.39 30.72 11.59
CA ILE A 508 -4.73 30.78 10.15
C ILE A 508 -3.70 31.63 9.40
N ASP A 509 -3.38 32.82 9.94
CA ASP A 509 -2.42 33.74 9.32
C ASP A 509 -1.02 33.11 9.24
N ARG A 510 -0.55 32.46 10.29
CA ARG A 510 0.76 31.78 10.32
C ARG A 510 0.82 30.57 9.39
N GLU A 511 -0.24 29.80 9.28
CA GLU A 511 -0.30 28.67 8.34
C GLU A 511 -0.30 29.15 6.89
N ALA A 512 -1.03 30.22 6.58
CA ALA A 512 -1.05 30.85 5.26
C ALA A 512 0.32 31.43 4.90
N GLU A 513 1.00 32.09 5.84
CA GLU A 513 2.36 32.61 5.64
C GLU A 513 3.39 31.49 5.48
N ALA A 514 3.32 30.42 6.28
CA ALA A 514 4.21 29.27 6.17
C ALA A 514 4.05 28.55 4.81
N LYS A 515 2.82 28.38 4.33
CA LYS A 515 2.54 27.86 2.99
C LYS A 515 3.12 28.74 1.89
N LYS A 516 2.94 30.06 2.01
CA LYS A 516 3.48 31.04 1.05
C LYS A 516 5.01 31.05 1.03
N GLN A 517 5.64 30.92 2.19
CA GLN A 517 7.11 30.83 2.30
C GLN A 517 7.65 29.51 1.74
N ALA A 518 6.98 28.39 2.01
CA ALA A 518 7.33 27.08 1.46
C ALA A 518 7.21 27.04 -0.08
N GLU A 519 6.16 27.64 -0.63
CA GLU A 519 5.92 27.76 -2.08
C GLU A 519 7.01 28.64 -2.74
N VAL A 520 7.39 29.74 -2.12
CA VAL A 520 8.51 30.60 -2.58
C VAL A 520 9.85 29.87 -2.51
N ALA A 521 10.09 29.09 -1.44
CA ALA A 521 11.32 28.30 -1.31
C ALA A 521 11.43 27.20 -2.36
N ALA A 522 10.35 26.44 -2.60
CA ALA A 522 10.25 25.41 -3.62
C ALA A 522 10.49 25.98 -5.02
N ASN A 523 9.86 27.11 -5.35
CA ASN A 523 10.06 27.80 -6.62
C ASN A 523 11.50 28.31 -6.79
N THR A 524 12.15 28.72 -5.71
CA THR A 524 13.55 29.17 -5.73
C THR A 524 14.52 28.00 -5.96
N GLU A 525 14.27 26.86 -5.32
CA GLU A 525 15.10 25.66 -5.49
C GLU A 525 14.94 25.06 -6.90
N TYR A 526 13.71 25.02 -7.41
CA TYR A 526 13.42 24.60 -8.77
C TYR A 526 14.13 25.50 -9.81
N SER A 527 14.05 26.81 -9.63
CA SER A 527 14.75 27.78 -10.49
C SER A 527 16.27 27.59 -10.44
N ARG A 528 16.85 27.24 -9.27
CA ARG A 528 18.28 26.93 -9.13
C ARG A 528 18.67 25.62 -9.82
N LYS A 529 17.83 24.58 -9.76
CA LYS A 529 18.07 23.31 -10.47
C LYS A 529 18.08 23.49 -11.99
N ILE A 530 17.15 24.26 -12.53
CA ILE A 530 17.11 24.58 -13.97
C ILE A 530 18.31 25.40 -14.37
N ALA A 531 18.68 26.43 -13.61
CA ALA A 531 19.85 27.24 -13.88
C ALA A 531 21.17 26.43 -13.92
N ARG A 532 21.30 25.42 -13.03
CA ARG A 532 22.44 24.48 -13.04
C ARG A 532 22.42 23.56 -14.26
N GLN A 533 21.29 23.06 -14.71
CA GLN A 533 21.19 22.25 -15.93
C GLN A 533 21.57 23.04 -17.18
N HIS A 534 21.19 24.32 -17.25
CA HIS A 534 21.57 25.20 -18.39
C HIS A 534 23.04 25.63 -18.37
N GLN A 535 23.71 25.68 -17.21
CA GLN A 535 25.15 25.93 -17.13
C GLN A 535 26.01 24.77 -17.67
N LEU A 536 25.49 23.53 -17.64
CA LEU A 536 26.19 22.33 -18.14
C LEU A 536 26.09 22.18 -19.67
N HIS A 537 25.29 22.98 -20.36
CA HIS A 537 25.08 22.90 -21.82
C HIS A 537 25.39 24.19 -22.57
N ARG A 538 26.33 25.05 -22.06
CA ARG A 538 26.82 26.20 -22.82
C ARG A 538 27.94 25.76 -23.78
N PRO A 539 27.74 25.91 -25.11
CA PRO A 539 28.87 25.94 -26.03
C PRO A 539 29.67 27.23 -25.76
N GLN A 540 30.97 27.08 -25.59
CA GLN A 540 31.91 28.23 -25.62
C GLN A 540 32.00 28.71 -27.06
N ASP A 541 31.32 29.81 -27.38
CA ASP A 541 31.82 30.67 -28.44
C ASP A 541 31.29 32.09 -28.24
N GLY A 542 32.26 32.99 -28.10
CA GLY A 542 32.03 34.41 -27.99
C GLY A 542 31.82 35.06 -29.33
N LYS A 543 30.98 36.08 -29.36
CA LYS A 543 31.28 37.41 -29.89
C LYS A 543 30.08 38.35 -29.79
N LYS A 544 30.39 39.55 -29.29
CA LYS A 544 29.52 40.73 -29.24
C LYS A 544 29.07 41.13 -30.64
N HIS A 545 27.80 41.44 -30.85
CA HIS A 545 27.39 42.55 -31.72
C HIS A 545 26.09 43.15 -31.20
N ALA A 546 26.23 44.43 -30.84
CA ALA A 546 25.10 45.34 -30.72
C ALA A 546 24.76 45.86 -32.13
N LYS A 547 23.47 45.93 -32.49
CA LYS A 547 22.88 47.10 -33.15
C LYS A 547 21.35 46.95 -33.25
N LYS A 548 20.72 48.09 -33.06
CA LYS A 548 19.33 48.46 -33.26
C LYS A 548 18.85 48.05 -34.66
N ASP A 549 17.55 47.61 -34.74
CA ASP A 549 16.65 48.25 -35.66
C ASP A 549 15.20 47.90 -35.28
N ALA A 550 14.37 48.91 -35.35
CA ALA A 550 12.93 48.90 -35.11
C ALA A 550 12.22 48.37 -36.35
N GLU A 551 11.31 47.40 -36.09
CA GLU A 551 10.02 47.27 -36.76
C GLU A 551 9.33 46.04 -36.22
N GLY A 552 8.15 46.19 -35.64
CA GLY A 552 7.42 45.15 -34.98
C GLY A 552 6.80 44.15 -35.94
N GLU A 553 7.56 43.23 -36.44
CA GLU A 553 7.02 42.05 -37.12
C GLU A 553 6.34 41.12 -36.11
N ASN A 554 5.11 40.77 -36.38
CA ASN A 554 4.32 39.89 -35.55
C ASN A 554 4.64 38.43 -35.90
N TYR A 555 5.51 37.79 -35.09
CA TYR A 555 6.02 36.42 -35.32
C TYR A 555 5.08 35.33 -34.81
N THR A 556 3.88 35.64 -34.30
CA THR A 556 2.95 34.67 -33.70
C THR A 556 2.47 33.58 -34.69
N GLY A 557 2.42 33.87 -35.97
CA GLY A 557 2.06 32.89 -37.02
C GLY A 557 3.20 31.93 -37.42
N ARG A 558 4.41 32.13 -36.89
CA ARG A 558 5.61 31.32 -37.22
C ARG A 558 6.04 30.36 -36.13
N ILE A 559 5.12 29.96 -35.25
CA ILE A 559 5.41 29.05 -34.14
C ILE A 559 4.52 27.83 -34.24
N LYS A 560 5.11 26.63 -34.14
CA LYS A 560 4.43 25.34 -34.10
C LYS A 560 4.40 24.78 -32.67
N ILE A 561 3.33 24.06 -32.36
CA ILE A 561 3.12 23.34 -31.13
C ILE A 561 2.69 21.94 -31.53
N ASP A 562 3.45 20.92 -31.12
CA ASP A 562 3.17 19.51 -31.42
C ASP A 562 2.74 19.26 -32.88
N ASN A 563 3.48 19.80 -33.83
CA ASN A 563 3.20 19.74 -35.27
C ASN A 563 1.88 20.42 -35.76
N THR A 564 1.23 21.23 -34.95
CA THR A 564 0.05 22.02 -35.32
C THR A 564 0.27 23.51 -35.16
N THR A 565 -0.37 24.33 -36.00
CA THR A 565 -0.15 25.79 -36.03
C THR A 565 -1.37 26.61 -35.61
N ASN A 566 -2.42 26.01 -35.06
CA ASN A 566 -3.72 26.64 -34.82
C ASN A 566 -4.00 26.94 -33.32
N PHE A 567 -3.06 27.59 -32.62
CA PHE A 567 -3.26 28.01 -31.24
C PHE A 567 -3.23 29.54 -31.09
N PHE A 568 -3.96 30.06 -30.08
CA PHE A 568 -3.80 31.44 -29.64
C PHE A 568 -2.42 31.60 -28.99
N ILE A 569 -1.46 32.14 -29.71
CA ILE A 569 -0.08 32.34 -29.26
C ILE A 569 0.14 33.82 -28.99
N THR A 570 0.74 34.11 -27.82
CA THR A 570 1.18 35.47 -27.46
C THR A 570 2.69 35.46 -27.23
N ILE A 571 3.43 36.37 -27.87
CA ILE A 571 4.86 36.57 -27.60
C ILE A 571 5.03 37.37 -26.33
N ALA A 572 5.90 36.87 -25.45
CA ALA A 572 6.19 37.50 -24.14
C ALA A 572 6.97 38.81 -24.33
N LYS A 573 6.48 39.88 -23.73
CA LYS A 573 7.11 41.21 -23.82
C LYS A 573 8.42 41.31 -23.00
N CYS A 574 8.60 40.48 -21.99
CA CYS A 574 9.78 40.52 -21.10
C CYS A 574 11.09 40.06 -21.76
N CYS A 575 11.00 39.21 -22.80
CA CYS A 575 12.16 38.65 -23.50
C CYS A 575 12.09 38.77 -25.03
N SER A 576 10.91 39.10 -25.56
CA SER A 576 10.66 39.34 -27.00
C SER A 576 11.41 38.38 -27.93
N PRO A 577 11.13 37.06 -27.88
CA PRO A 577 11.86 36.07 -28.66
C PRO A 577 11.72 36.34 -30.18
N ARG A 578 12.81 36.10 -30.90
CA ARG A 578 12.89 36.28 -32.38
C ARG A 578 13.13 34.92 -33.05
N PRO A 579 12.80 34.80 -34.35
CA PRO A 579 13.15 33.59 -35.11
C PRO A 579 14.63 33.24 -34.98
N GLY A 580 14.91 31.98 -34.55
CA GLY A 580 16.27 31.51 -34.24
C GLY A 580 16.64 31.50 -32.77
N ASP A 581 15.87 32.20 -31.91
CA ASP A 581 16.08 32.05 -30.45
C ASP A 581 15.51 30.69 -29.97
N PRO A 582 16.13 30.05 -28.98
CA PRO A 582 15.51 28.91 -28.32
C PRO A 582 14.27 29.36 -27.55
N ILE A 583 13.11 28.79 -27.87
CA ILE A 583 11.83 29.19 -27.30
C ILE A 583 11.18 28.10 -26.50
N SER A 584 10.37 28.49 -25.52
CA SER A 584 9.53 27.62 -24.72
C SER A 584 8.19 28.32 -24.43
N GLY A 585 7.11 27.57 -24.46
CA GLY A 585 5.76 28.08 -24.23
C GLY A 585 5.18 27.61 -22.91
N TYR A 586 4.20 28.34 -22.38
CA TYR A 586 3.36 27.84 -21.29
C TYR A 586 1.88 28.21 -21.49
N VAL A 587 0.99 27.37 -20.99
CA VAL A 587 -0.46 27.63 -21.04
C VAL A 587 -0.84 28.65 -19.97
N SER A 588 -1.24 29.84 -20.41
CA SER A 588 -1.75 30.92 -19.56
C SER A 588 -3.22 30.69 -19.21
N ARG A 589 -3.63 30.99 -17.96
CA ARG A 589 -5.03 30.79 -17.52
C ARG A 589 -6.07 31.55 -18.35
N ASN A 590 -5.72 32.71 -18.91
CA ASN A 590 -6.68 33.59 -19.60
C ASN A 590 -6.24 34.06 -20.99
N ARG A 591 -5.05 33.71 -21.52
CA ARG A 591 -4.48 34.28 -22.73
C ARG A 591 -3.95 33.27 -23.76
N GLY A 592 -4.33 31.98 -23.64
CA GLY A 592 -3.77 30.94 -24.50
C GLY A 592 -2.32 30.62 -24.17
N ILE A 593 -1.49 30.30 -25.16
CA ILE A 593 -0.10 29.93 -24.97
C ILE A 593 0.78 31.18 -25.10
N THR A 594 1.58 31.43 -24.05
CA THR A 594 2.56 32.51 -24.06
C THR A 594 3.95 31.93 -24.30
N VAL A 595 4.65 32.48 -25.32
CA VAL A 595 5.97 32.01 -25.74
C VAL A 595 7.06 32.97 -25.26
N HIS A 596 8.05 32.42 -24.58
CA HIS A 596 9.23 33.10 -24.09
C HIS A 596 10.49 32.53 -24.73
N ARG A 597 11.61 33.22 -24.57
CA ARG A 597 12.91 32.60 -24.75
C ARG A 597 13.11 31.55 -23.64
N ALA A 598 13.72 30.45 -23.97
CA ALA A 598 13.94 29.34 -23.01
C ALA A 598 14.79 29.75 -21.79
N ASP A 599 15.63 30.79 -21.94
CA ASP A 599 16.48 31.36 -20.88
C ASP A 599 15.85 32.54 -20.12
N CYS A 600 14.58 32.87 -20.38
CA CYS A 600 13.90 34.04 -19.80
C CYS A 600 13.66 33.85 -18.29
N LEU A 601 14.22 34.73 -17.47
CA LEU A 601 14.06 34.68 -16.00
C LEU A 601 12.59 34.81 -15.55
N THR A 602 11.78 35.56 -16.28
CA THR A 602 10.35 35.69 -15.99
C THR A 602 9.59 34.40 -16.30
N PHE A 603 9.97 33.69 -17.36
CA PHE A 603 9.42 32.39 -17.71
C PHE A 603 9.81 31.34 -16.67
N LEU A 604 11.07 31.30 -16.28
CA LEU A 604 11.60 30.36 -15.29
C LEU A 604 11.04 30.55 -13.87
N ARG A 605 10.39 31.69 -13.61
CA ARG A 605 9.74 32.01 -12.34
C ARG A 605 8.22 31.78 -12.34
N ILE A 606 7.66 31.23 -13.40
CA ILE A 606 6.21 30.97 -13.47
C ILE A 606 5.87 29.79 -12.54
N PRO A 607 4.94 29.95 -11.59
CA PRO A 607 4.47 28.85 -10.74
C PRO A 607 3.85 27.72 -11.59
N ASP A 608 4.11 26.46 -11.19
CA ASP A 608 3.63 25.24 -11.89
C ASP A 608 4.06 25.15 -13.37
N LEU A 609 5.22 25.70 -13.71
CA LEU A 609 5.70 25.72 -15.08
C LEU A 609 5.80 24.32 -15.70
N GLU A 610 6.23 23.30 -14.92
CA GLU A 610 6.36 21.91 -15.40
C GLU A 610 5.04 21.33 -15.94
N HIS A 611 3.91 21.68 -15.33
CA HIS A 611 2.59 21.19 -15.73
C HIS A 611 1.92 22.06 -16.81
N ARG A 612 2.50 23.23 -17.10
CA ARG A 612 1.95 24.21 -18.02
C ARG A 612 2.88 24.52 -19.18
N GLN A 613 4.08 23.95 -19.16
CA GLN A 613 5.07 24.11 -20.21
C GLN A 613 4.65 23.32 -21.46
N VAL A 614 4.83 23.92 -22.62
CA VAL A 614 4.51 23.34 -23.92
C VAL A 614 5.74 23.47 -24.80
N THR A 615 6.07 22.40 -25.48
CA THR A 615 7.16 22.42 -26.48
C THR A 615 6.71 23.23 -27.68
N VAL A 616 7.46 24.27 -28.00
CA VAL A 616 7.18 25.17 -29.12
C VAL A 616 8.43 25.31 -29.98
N GLU A 617 8.26 25.37 -31.29
CA GLU A 617 9.33 25.48 -32.26
C GLU A 617 9.00 26.56 -33.30
N TRP A 618 10.04 27.19 -33.87
CA TRP A 618 9.85 28.07 -35.00
C TRP A 618 9.46 27.29 -36.24
N ASP A 619 8.41 27.75 -36.95
CA ASP A 619 8.02 27.19 -38.24
C ASP A 619 8.98 27.69 -39.32
N THR A 620 9.78 26.79 -39.86
CA THR A 620 10.79 27.09 -40.90
C THR A 620 10.23 27.09 -42.32
N ARG A 621 8.91 26.90 -42.51
CA ARG A 621 8.29 26.92 -43.85
C ARG A 621 8.37 28.31 -44.49
N PRO A 622 8.47 28.41 -45.82
CA PRO A 622 8.43 29.70 -46.52
C PRO A 622 7.16 30.50 -46.22
N ALA A 623 7.26 31.82 -46.14
CA ALA A 623 6.15 32.70 -45.73
C ALA A 623 4.92 32.65 -46.66
N VAL A 624 5.03 32.07 -47.83
CA VAL A 624 3.93 31.95 -48.86
C VAL A 624 2.89 30.91 -48.42
N ASP A 625 3.26 29.93 -47.56
CA ASP A 625 2.38 28.83 -47.16
C ASP A 625 1.70 29.03 -45.79
N LEU A 626 1.89 30.19 -45.17
CA LEU A 626 1.29 30.47 -43.85
C LEU A 626 -0.04 31.18 -44.03
N PRO A 627 -1.15 30.70 -43.41
CA PRO A 627 -2.46 31.33 -43.53
C PRO A 627 -2.49 32.70 -42.85
N ASP A 628 -3.14 33.67 -43.49
CA ASP A 628 -3.30 35.04 -42.96
C ASP A 628 -4.14 35.03 -41.67
N GLU A 629 -3.73 35.85 -40.70
CA GLU A 629 -4.37 35.97 -39.36
C GLU A 629 -5.87 36.35 -39.49
N LYS A 630 -6.24 37.09 -40.51
CA LYS A 630 -7.64 37.43 -40.81
C LYS A 630 -8.47 36.23 -41.29
N GLU A 631 -7.85 35.32 -41.99
CA GLU A 631 -8.49 34.09 -42.46
C GLU A 631 -8.66 33.07 -41.34
N LEU A 632 -7.69 32.97 -40.42
CA LEU A 632 -7.78 32.17 -39.19
C LEU A 632 -8.95 32.64 -38.30
N ARG A 633 -9.10 33.95 -38.06
CA ARG A 633 -10.21 34.52 -37.29
C ARG A 633 -11.58 34.33 -37.98
N ARG A 634 -11.63 34.30 -39.30
CA ARG A 634 -12.88 33.98 -40.05
C ARG A 634 -13.27 32.49 -39.88
N ARG A 635 -12.32 31.59 -39.91
CA ARG A 635 -12.56 30.16 -39.73
C ARG A 635 -13.00 29.82 -38.30
N GLU A 636 -12.47 30.51 -37.28
CA GLU A 636 -12.92 30.35 -35.90
C GLU A 636 -14.35 30.83 -35.67
N LYS A 637 -14.70 32.04 -36.15
CA LYS A 637 -16.07 32.53 -36.06
C LYS A 637 -17.09 31.67 -36.83
N ALA A 638 -16.65 31.00 -37.89
CA ALA A 638 -17.49 30.03 -38.61
C ALA A 638 -17.70 28.73 -37.81
N LYS A 639 -16.66 28.24 -37.08
CA LYS A 639 -16.77 27.08 -36.17
C LYS A 639 -17.66 27.37 -34.96
N GLU A 640 -17.53 28.55 -34.34
CA GLU A 640 -18.38 28.94 -33.20
C GLU A 640 -19.87 29.05 -33.62
N LYS A 641 -20.16 29.62 -34.80
CA LYS A 641 -21.53 29.62 -35.36
C LYS A 641 -22.06 28.21 -35.64
N SER A 642 -21.24 27.31 -36.14
CA SER A 642 -21.61 25.92 -36.39
C SER A 642 -21.93 25.16 -35.10
N ILE A 643 -21.15 25.38 -34.03
CA ILE A 643 -21.37 24.77 -32.71
C ILE A 643 -22.64 25.32 -32.05
N ALA A 644 -22.89 26.62 -32.19
CA ALA A 644 -24.12 27.25 -31.68
C ALA A 644 -25.38 26.72 -32.38
N VAL A 645 -25.33 26.52 -33.72
CA VAL A 645 -26.44 25.92 -34.49
C VAL A 645 -26.68 24.46 -34.12
N THR A 646 -25.63 23.70 -33.80
CA THR A 646 -25.75 22.30 -33.40
C THR A 646 -26.33 22.16 -31.98
N LYS A 647 -26.00 23.08 -31.06
CA LYS A 647 -26.63 23.14 -29.73
C LYS A 647 -28.11 23.53 -29.78
N PHE A 648 -28.49 24.42 -30.69
CA PHE A 648 -29.90 24.83 -30.85
C PHE A 648 -30.80 23.72 -31.48
N LYS A 649 -30.22 22.84 -32.31
CA LYS A 649 -30.92 21.66 -32.87
C LYS A 649 -31.04 20.46 -31.91
N LYS A 650 -30.33 20.44 -30.78
CA LYS A 650 -30.46 19.39 -29.74
C LYS A 650 -31.43 19.76 -28.60
N GLN A 651 -32.01 20.99 -28.64
CA GLN A 651 -33.00 21.46 -27.66
C GLN A 651 -34.41 21.61 -28.25
N ARG A 652 -34.64 21.09 -29.47
CA ARG A 652 -36.00 20.90 -30.00
C ARG A 652 -36.25 19.39 -30.16
#